data_5c32320e236d9b49179eaddd8f5cb099
#
_entry.id   5c32320e236d9b49179eaddd8f5cb099
#
_cell.length_a   1.000
_cell.length_b   1.000
_cell.length_c   1.000
_cell.angle_alpha   90.00
_cell.angle_beta   90.00
_cell.angle_gamma   90.00
#
_symmetry.space_group_name_H-M   'P 1'
#
loop_
_entity.id
_entity.type
_entity.pdbx_description
1 polymer ?
#
loop_
_entity_poly.entity_id
_entity_poly.type
_entity_poly.pdbx_seq_one_letter_code
_entity_poly.pdbx_strand_id
1 'polypeptide(L)'
;MADAVNYEQLDLFYLGREVDPETGEATRQPLLIKSKQLTTHAAIIGMTGSGKTGLGIALLEEAAIDRLPAIVIDPKGDMGNLLLTFPDLAADDFRPWIDPAAAEQKGLSVDELAARTADQWRQGLADWDQDGERIRRMRESAEFAVYTPGSAAVRPVSIFASLEAPPAEVLADTETLADMIGSTVASLLGLLGIDADPLKSREYVLLSTILYDAWQQGQSLSLETLITRVAQPPFKQVGVFPVDSFYPPAKRMELAMQLNTLIASPAFSGWVQGEPLAIEELLYTPAGKPRIAIFTIAHLSDSERMFFVTLLLGRLLGWMRRQEGSSGLRCLLYMDEIFGFFPPSANPPSKKPMLLLLKQARAFGLGVVLSTQNPVDLDYKGLANIGTWFVGRLQTRQDQDRVITGIAGSSKRFDEQELRRMIAGLRERTFLLSSAHRDEPTLFTTRWVLSYLKGPISLEEVGRLERGPAAPAGIAAVPAASPAGADEPPYSTVRPHLADTVLQRFVPPPLPGEAIRYQPGLVGLASVRTVDQRRGIDETTEVCLRLPLPLDPAGADWTRAEVTGFAVTDLPAEPPAGAVFAELPAELTVRRDFKDEEKRLSDHLYRSHTLQLLRVREHGLESQPGESEAAFHQRLAAVLAAKKEEALARLEEQYGKKQRQLETQLEKALARVGKEQGEVRAKGVETALSVGAAILGAFLGRK
;
A
#
# COMPACT_ATOMS: atom_id res chain seq x y z
N MET A 1 -34.39 -31.13 -11.74
CA MET A 1 -33.62 -30.34 -10.80
C MET A 1 -32.15 -30.64 -11.12
N ALA A 2 -31.43 -29.72 -11.71
CA ALA A 2 -29.97 -29.89 -11.90
C ALA A 2 -29.36 -29.94 -10.50
N ASP A 3 -28.55 -30.97 -10.22
CA ASP A 3 -27.83 -31.09 -8.96
C ASP A 3 -27.07 -29.78 -8.70
N ALA A 4 -27.40 -29.11 -7.59
CA ALA A 4 -26.67 -27.93 -7.15
C ALA A 4 -25.23 -28.37 -6.94
N VAL A 5 -24.29 -27.75 -7.65
CA VAL A 5 -22.88 -28.07 -7.53
C VAL A 5 -22.45 -27.71 -6.12
N ASN A 6 -22.10 -28.71 -5.33
CA ASN A 6 -21.64 -28.53 -3.96
C ASN A 6 -20.20 -27.99 -3.99
N TYR A 7 -20.04 -26.66 -3.97
CA TYR A 7 -18.73 -26.00 -3.87
C TYR A 7 -18.28 -25.77 -2.42
N GLU A 8 -19.14 -26.02 -1.43
CA GLU A 8 -18.87 -25.88 -0.01
C GLU A 8 -18.16 -27.13 0.55
N GLN A 9 -16.90 -27.31 0.15
CA GLN A 9 -16.06 -28.39 0.65
C GLN A 9 -14.77 -27.77 1.24
N LEU A 10 -14.35 -28.25 2.41
CA LEU A 10 -13.07 -27.85 3.00
C LEU A 10 -11.91 -28.06 2.02
N ASP A 11 -10.97 -27.17 2.04
CA ASP A 11 -9.81 -27.13 1.15
C ASP A 11 -10.12 -26.79 -0.33
N LEU A 12 -11.34 -26.38 -0.68
CA LEU A 12 -11.71 -25.93 -2.01
C LEU A 12 -12.14 -24.47 -2.00
N PHE A 13 -11.42 -23.63 -2.72
CA PHE A 13 -11.74 -22.23 -2.91
C PHE A 13 -12.59 -22.04 -4.16
N TYR A 14 -13.81 -21.53 -3.99
CA TYR A 14 -14.71 -21.17 -5.08
C TYR A 14 -14.40 -19.75 -5.57
N LEU A 15 -13.73 -19.63 -6.70
CA LEU A 15 -13.29 -18.33 -7.22
C LEU A 15 -14.21 -17.75 -8.30
N GLY A 16 -15.04 -18.58 -8.93
CA GLY A 16 -15.88 -18.13 -10.02
C GLY A 16 -16.40 -19.26 -10.88
N ARG A 17 -16.68 -18.98 -12.14
CA ARG A 17 -17.12 -19.97 -13.14
C ARG A 17 -16.18 -19.97 -14.34
N GLU A 18 -15.96 -21.13 -14.91
CA GLU A 18 -15.18 -21.27 -16.12
C GLU A 18 -15.86 -20.54 -17.30
N VAL A 19 -15.04 -20.00 -18.18
CA VAL A 19 -15.49 -19.29 -19.40
C VAL A 19 -15.15 -20.15 -20.60
N ASP A 20 -16.12 -20.33 -21.46
CA ASP A 20 -15.93 -21.00 -22.75
C ASP A 20 -14.98 -20.16 -23.64
N PRO A 21 -13.85 -20.73 -24.08
CA PRO A 21 -12.87 -20.00 -24.88
C PRO A 21 -13.39 -19.55 -26.25
N GLU A 22 -14.40 -20.24 -26.81
CA GLU A 22 -14.93 -19.95 -28.14
C GLU A 22 -15.99 -18.83 -28.10
N THR A 23 -16.89 -18.89 -27.11
CA THR A 23 -17.97 -17.90 -26.97
C THR A 23 -17.60 -16.72 -26.10
N GLY A 24 -16.65 -16.90 -25.17
CA GLY A 24 -16.28 -15.91 -24.16
C GLY A 24 -17.35 -15.71 -23.10
N GLU A 25 -18.31 -16.64 -22.95
CA GLU A 25 -19.37 -16.60 -21.97
C GLU A 25 -19.07 -17.50 -20.77
N ALA A 26 -19.55 -17.07 -19.59
CA ALA A 26 -19.40 -17.87 -18.37
C ALA A 26 -20.29 -19.12 -18.46
N THR A 27 -19.70 -20.27 -18.20
CA THR A 27 -20.41 -21.55 -18.11
C THR A 27 -21.05 -21.70 -16.72
N ARG A 28 -21.76 -22.79 -16.50
CA ARG A 28 -22.25 -23.15 -15.15
C ARG A 28 -21.21 -23.91 -14.32
N GLN A 29 -20.08 -24.26 -14.88
CA GLN A 29 -19.04 -25.01 -14.19
C GLN A 29 -18.30 -24.12 -13.21
N PRO A 30 -18.30 -24.43 -11.90
CA PRO A 30 -17.57 -23.63 -10.92
C PRO A 30 -16.07 -23.82 -11.08
N LEU A 31 -15.32 -22.73 -11.01
CA LEU A 31 -13.89 -22.80 -10.87
C LEU A 31 -13.52 -23.02 -9.40
N LEU A 32 -13.04 -24.22 -9.12
CA LEU A 32 -12.56 -24.61 -7.79
C LEU A 32 -11.04 -24.82 -7.83
N ILE A 33 -10.35 -24.28 -6.86
CA ILE A 33 -8.92 -24.56 -6.63
C ILE A 33 -8.72 -25.16 -5.24
N LYS A 34 -7.82 -26.13 -5.12
CA LYS A 34 -7.47 -26.66 -3.80
C LYS A 34 -6.62 -25.66 -3.06
N SER A 35 -6.95 -25.35 -1.81
CA SER A 35 -6.20 -24.40 -0.97
C SER A 35 -4.70 -24.71 -0.92
N LYS A 36 -4.32 -25.99 -0.85
CA LYS A 36 -2.93 -26.44 -0.89
C LYS A 36 -2.16 -26.06 -2.16
N GLN A 37 -2.82 -25.73 -3.28
CA GLN A 37 -2.14 -25.28 -4.50
C GLN A 37 -1.48 -23.91 -4.28
N LEU A 38 -2.02 -23.09 -3.36
CA LEU A 38 -1.45 -21.79 -3.03
C LEU A 38 -0.14 -21.88 -2.23
N THR A 39 0.23 -23.05 -1.70
CA THR A 39 1.58 -23.24 -1.11
C THR A 39 2.69 -23.10 -2.15
N THR A 40 2.38 -23.29 -3.44
CA THR A 40 3.31 -23.02 -4.55
C THR A 40 3.26 -21.56 -5.01
N HIS A 41 2.71 -20.70 -4.18
CA HIS A 41 2.56 -19.25 -4.40
C HIS A 41 1.72 -18.88 -5.63
N ALA A 42 1.17 -17.69 -5.61
CA ALA A 42 0.36 -17.18 -6.71
C ALA A 42 0.70 -15.72 -7.06
N ALA A 43 0.48 -15.36 -8.33
CA ALA A 43 0.51 -13.99 -8.80
C ALA A 43 -0.84 -13.62 -9.43
N ILE A 44 -1.36 -12.46 -9.08
CA ILE A 44 -2.55 -11.84 -9.70
C ILE A 44 -2.08 -10.63 -10.49
N ILE A 45 -2.12 -10.72 -11.80
CA ILE A 45 -1.62 -9.67 -12.69
C ILE A 45 -2.73 -9.15 -13.59
N GLY A 46 -2.84 -7.84 -13.73
CA GLY A 46 -3.79 -7.22 -14.64
C GLY A 46 -3.88 -5.72 -14.45
N MET A 47 -4.29 -4.99 -15.46
CA MET A 47 -4.44 -3.54 -15.40
C MET A 47 -5.54 -3.09 -14.41
N THR A 48 -5.60 -1.79 -14.15
CA THR A 48 -6.70 -1.18 -13.37
C THR A 48 -8.06 -1.51 -14.03
N GLY A 49 -9.07 -1.85 -13.23
CA GLY A 49 -10.39 -2.26 -13.71
C GLY A 49 -10.48 -3.70 -14.25
N SER A 50 -9.39 -4.49 -14.23
CA SER A 50 -9.46 -5.90 -14.63
C SER A 50 -10.16 -6.81 -13.61
N GLY A 51 -10.42 -6.35 -12.39
CA GLY A 51 -11.06 -7.12 -11.32
C GLY A 51 -10.10 -7.76 -10.31
N LYS A 52 -8.79 -7.38 -10.29
CA LYS A 52 -7.78 -7.94 -9.35
C LYS A 52 -8.19 -7.88 -7.89
N THR A 53 -8.61 -6.69 -7.42
CA THR A 53 -9.05 -6.48 -6.03
C THR A 53 -10.20 -7.43 -5.68
N GLY A 54 -11.18 -7.59 -6.57
CA GLY A 54 -12.29 -8.54 -6.39
C GLY A 54 -11.82 -10.00 -6.30
N LEU A 55 -10.85 -10.41 -7.13
CA LEU A 55 -10.28 -11.76 -7.05
C LEU A 55 -9.46 -11.96 -5.76
N GLY A 56 -8.68 -10.95 -5.34
CA GLY A 56 -7.95 -10.97 -4.08
C GLY A 56 -8.87 -11.11 -2.88
N ILE A 57 -9.96 -10.31 -2.85
CA ILE A 57 -10.99 -10.40 -1.82
C ILE A 57 -11.66 -11.79 -1.85
N ALA A 58 -12.04 -12.32 -3.03
CA ALA A 58 -12.60 -13.65 -3.14
C ALA A 58 -11.69 -14.75 -2.57
N LEU A 59 -10.37 -14.68 -2.82
CA LEU A 59 -9.38 -15.61 -2.23
C LEU A 59 -9.32 -15.51 -0.70
N LEU A 60 -9.37 -14.30 -0.15
CA LEU A 60 -9.32 -14.06 1.30
C LEU A 60 -10.63 -14.45 1.98
N GLU A 61 -11.77 -14.27 1.32
CA GLU A 61 -13.08 -14.75 1.78
C GLU A 61 -13.12 -16.28 1.87
N GLU A 62 -12.60 -16.98 0.84
CA GLU A 62 -12.49 -18.44 0.87
C GLU A 62 -11.55 -18.92 1.96
N ALA A 63 -10.40 -18.24 2.14
CA ALA A 63 -9.50 -18.54 3.24
C ALA A 63 -10.19 -18.38 4.61
N ALA A 64 -10.99 -17.32 4.79
CA ALA A 64 -11.74 -17.10 6.01
C ALA A 64 -12.80 -18.19 6.24
N ILE A 65 -13.54 -18.60 5.20
CA ILE A 65 -14.54 -19.67 5.28
C ILE A 65 -13.90 -21.01 5.67
N ASP A 66 -12.73 -21.31 5.11
CA ASP A 66 -11.96 -22.52 5.38
C ASP A 66 -11.13 -22.44 6.67
N ARG A 67 -11.31 -21.40 7.47
CA ARG A 67 -10.59 -21.14 8.72
C ARG A 67 -9.07 -21.07 8.55
N LEU A 68 -8.62 -20.55 7.43
CA LEU A 68 -7.21 -20.29 7.16
C LEU A 68 -6.90 -18.82 7.49
N PRO A 69 -5.94 -18.57 8.39
CA PRO A 69 -5.53 -17.20 8.70
C PRO A 69 -4.74 -16.59 7.55
N ALA A 70 -4.77 -15.25 7.46
CA ALA A 70 -4.01 -14.52 6.47
C ALA A 70 -3.41 -13.22 7.03
N ILE A 71 -2.23 -12.89 6.53
CA ILE A 71 -1.62 -11.56 6.65
C ILE A 71 -1.83 -10.85 5.32
N VAL A 72 -2.44 -9.67 5.36
CA VAL A 72 -2.77 -8.88 4.18
C VAL A 72 -2.04 -7.55 4.26
N ILE A 73 -1.20 -7.24 3.27
CA ILE A 73 -0.52 -5.95 3.13
C ILE A 73 -1.29 -5.12 2.10
N ASP A 74 -1.83 -3.98 2.53
CA ASP A 74 -2.73 -3.13 1.77
C ASP A 74 -2.18 -1.70 1.61
N PRO A 75 -1.42 -1.43 0.54
CA PRO A 75 -0.88 -0.10 0.28
C PRO A 75 -1.89 0.93 -0.22
N LYS A 76 -3.09 0.50 -0.60
CA LYS A 76 -4.12 1.36 -1.22
C LYS A 76 -5.33 1.64 -0.32
N GLY A 77 -5.58 0.81 0.69
CA GLY A 77 -6.76 0.90 1.54
C GLY A 77 -7.99 0.16 0.99
N ASP A 78 -7.83 -0.66 -0.06
CA ASP A 78 -8.94 -1.39 -0.68
C ASP A 78 -9.34 -2.66 0.08
N MET A 79 -8.41 -3.31 0.78
CA MET A 79 -8.66 -4.57 1.49
C MET A 79 -9.52 -4.39 2.75
N GLY A 80 -9.63 -3.17 3.26
CA GLY A 80 -10.58 -2.84 4.33
C GLY A 80 -12.03 -3.18 4.00
N ASN A 81 -12.40 -3.28 2.70
CA ASN A 81 -13.72 -3.72 2.26
C ASN A 81 -14.10 -5.12 2.76
N LEU A 82 -13.14 -5.96 3.15
CA LEU A 82 -13.40 -7.25 3.80
C LEU A 82 -14.18 -7.14 5.13
N LEU A 83 -14.22 -5.95 5.75
CA LEU A 83 -15.03 -5.69 6.94
C LEU A 83 -16.48 -5.34 6.59
N LEU A 84 -16.75 -4.91 5.33
CA LEU A 84 -18.08 -4.52 4.88
C LEU A 84 -18.91 -5.75 4.49
N THR A 85 -19.32 -6.50 5.47
CA THR A 85 -20.06 -7.77 5.29
C THR A 85 -21.43 -7.67 5.94
N PHE A 86 -22.48 -7.84 5.16
CA PHE A 86 -23.89 -7.61 5.54
C PHE A 86 -24.72 -8.87 5.32
N PRO A 87 -24.82 -9.77 6.32
CA PRO A 87 -25.54 -11.04 6.15
C PRO A 87 -27.03 -10.90 5.79
N ASP A 88 -27.67 -9.85 6.30
CA ASP A 88 -29.10 -9.62 6.07
C ASP A 88 -29.36 -8.85 4.76
N LEU A 89 -28.31 -8.29 4.16
CA LEU A 89 -28.38 -7.51 2.92
C LEU A 89 -29.45 -6.44 2.94
N ALA A 90 -29.66 -5.82 4.13
CA ALA A 90 -30.66 -4.78 4.33
C ALA A 90 -30.14 -3.42 3.80
N ALA A 91 -31.04 -2.55 3.33
CA ALA A 91 -30.67 -1.22 2.84
C ALA A 91 -29.93 -0.39 3.90
N ASP A 92 -30.33 -0.53 5.18
CA ASP A 92 -29.72 0.18 6.30
C ASP A 92 -28.25 -0.20 6.55
N ASP A 93 -27.84 -1.43 6.17
CA ASP A 93 -26.46 -1.89 6.25
C ASP A 93 -25.55 -1.14 5.27
N PHE A 94 -26.07 -0.84 4.09
CA PHE A 94 -25.33 -0.15 3.02
C PHE A 94 -25.36 1.37 3.17
N ARG A 95 -26.42 1.92 3.79
CA ARG A 95 -26.67 3.37 3.91
C ARG A 95 -25.48 4.17 4.44
N PRO A 96 -24.76 3.74 5.52
CA PRO A 96 -23.61 4.48 6.06
C PRO A 96 -22.42 4.59 5.08
N TRP A 97 -22.42 3.77 4.03
CA TRP A 97 -21.32 3.63 3.05
C TRP A 97 -21.65 4.25 1.70
N ILE A 98 -22.86 4.80 1.55
CA ILE A 98 -23.27 5.50 0.33
C ILE A 98 -22.70 6.91 0.34
N ASP A 99 -22.02 7.25 -0.74
CA ASP A 99 -21.56 8.63 -0.99
C ASP A 99 -22.77 9.51 -1.38
N PRO A 100 -23.10 10.55 -0.60
CA PRO A 100 -24.19 11.47 -0.92
C PRO A 100 -24.04 12.14 -2.30
N ALA A 101 -22.79 12.47 -2.71
CA ALA A 101 -22.53 13.06 -4.01
C ALA A 101 -22.83 12.09 -5.16
N ALA A 102 -22.53 10.79 -4.98
CA ALA A 102 -22.87 9.76 -5.94
C ALA A 102 -24.38 9.52 -6.04
N ALA A 103 -25.12 9.68 -4.94
CA ALA A 103 -26.59 9.61 -4.93
C ALA A 103 -27.18 10.79 -5.71
N GLU A 104 -26.73 12.01 -5.46
CA GLU A 104 -27.16 13.23 -6.14
C GLU A 104 -26.90 13.16 -7.66
N GLN A 105 -25.71 12.70 -8.08
CA GLN A 105 -25.37 12.52 -9.51
C GLN A 105 -26.32 11.58 -10.23
N LYS A 106 -26.89 10.58 -9.51
CA LYS A 106 -27.87 9.63 -10.04
C LYS A 106 -29.31 10.13 -9.90
N GLY A 107 -29.53 11.29 -9.34
CA GLY A 107 -30.86 11.86 -9.06
C GLY A 107 -31.65 11.06 -8.03
N LEU A 108 -30.96 10.45 -7.06
CA LEU A 108 -31.50 9.60 -6.01
C LEU A 108 -31.22 10.19 -4.63
N SER A 109 -32.07 9.90 -3.65
CA SER A 109 -31.71 10.06 -2.25
C SER A 109 -30.71 9.00 -1.81
N VAL A 110 -30.02 9.25 -0.70
CA VAL A 110 -29.09 8.27 -0.09
C VAL A 110 -29.82 6.96 0.24
N ASP A 111 -31.06 7.05 0.74
CA ASP A 111 -31.87 5.87 1.09
C ASP A 111 -32.28 5.06 -0.14
N GLU A 112 -32.67 5.72 -1.24
CA GLU A 112 -32.98 5.05 -2.50
C GLU A 112 -31.75 4.38 -3.12
N LEU A 113 -30.59 5.03 -3.07
CA LEU A 113 -29.36 4.43 -3.56
C LEU A 113 -28.91 3.27 -2.68
N ALA A 114 -29.06 3.37 -1.35
CA ALA A 114 -28.78 2.26 -0.42
C ALA A 114 -29.66 1.05 -0.71
N ALA A 115 -30.97 1.25 -0.90
CA ALA A 115 -31.90 0.17 -1.25
C ALA A 115 -31.52 -0.50 -2.58
N ARG A 116 -31.24 0.30 -3.63
CA ARG A 116 -30.77 -0.24 -4.92
C ARG A 116 -29.47 -1.01 -4.80
N THR A 117 -28.53 -0.53 -3.97
CA THR A 117 -27.24 -1.19 -3.75
C THR A 117 -27.45 -2.54 -3.03
N ALA A 118 -28.33 -2.58 -2.02
CA ALA A 118 -28.70 -3.82 -1.33
C ALA A 118 -29.33 -4.84 -2.28
N ASP A 119 -30.27 -4.41 -3.14
CA ASP A 119 -30.89 -5.27 -4.14
C ASP A 119 -29.87 -5.78 -5.17
N GLN A 120 -29.00 -4.90 -5.65
CA GLN A 120 -27.91 -5.28 -6.56
C GLN A 120 -26.97 -6.31 -5.95
N TRP A 121 -26.63 -6.15 -4.66
CA TRP A 121 -25.74 -7.10 -3.97
C TRP A 121 -26.43 -8.44 -3.78
N ARG A 122 -27.70 -8.43 -3.36
CA ARG A 122 -28.52 -9.64 -3.21
C ARG A 122 -28.65 -10.41 -4.54
N GLN A 123 -28.97 -9.70 -5.62
CA GLN A 123 -29.06 -10.32 -6.95
C GLN A 123 -27.68 -10.81 -7.42
N GLY A 124 -26.63 -10.00 -7.25
CA GLY A 124 -25.28 -10.38 -7.61
C GLY A 124 -24.79 -11.65 -6.91
N LEU A 125 -25.11 -11.82 -5.63
CA LEU A 125 -24.80 -13.07 -4.91
C LEU A 125 -25.65 -14.25 -5.43
N ALA A 126 -26.95 -14.05 -5.60
CA ALA A 126 -27.86 -15.10 -6.08
C ALA A 126 -27.48 -15.63 -7.47
N ASP A 127 -27.02 -14.77 -8.38
CA ASP A 127 -26.53 -15.16 -9.71
C ASP A 127 -25.31 -16.10 -9.66
N TRP A 128 -24.63 -16.15 -8.51
CA TRP A 128 -23.46 -17.00 -8.24
C TRP A 128 -23.73 -18.11 -7.23
N ASP A 129 -25.00 -18.45 -7.01
CA ASP A 129 -25.47 -19.44 -6.04
C ASP A 129 -25.01 -19.15 -4.61
N GLN A 130 -24.89 -17.85 -4.24
CA GLN A 130 -24.47 -17.38 -2.92
C GLN A 130 -25.60 -16.56 -2.27
N ASP A 131 -25.57 -16.45 -0.95
CA ASP A 131 -26.55 -15.72 -0.16
C ASP A 131 -25.95 -15.13 1.12
N GLY A 132 -26.81 -14.52 1.94
CA GLY A 132 -26.42 -13.94 3.23
C GLY A 132 -25.96 -14.98 4.27
N GLU A 133 -26.38 -16.23 4.13
CA GLU A 133 -25.92 -17.31 5.03
C GLU A 133 -24.43 -17.61 4.84
N ARG A 134 -23.95 -17.53 3.58
CA ARG A 134 -22.54 -17.66 3.29
C ARG A 134 -21.70 -16.51 3.90
N ILE A 135 -22.25 -15.29 3.89
CA ILE A 135 -21.62 -14.14 4.57
C ILE A 135 -21.55 -14.38 6.09
N ARG A 136 -22.63 -14.88 6.70
CA ARG A 136 -22.68 -15.20 8.14
C ARG A 136 -21.65 -16.25 8.49
N ARG A 137 -21.59 -17.33 7.74
CA ARG A 137 -20.58 -18.38 7.90
C ARG A 137 -19.15 -17.85 7.82
N MET A 138 -18.84 -16.98 6.86
CA MET A 138 -17.52 -16.37 6.74
C MET A 138 -17.15 -15.56 8.01
N ARG A 139 -18.06 -14.74 8.53
CA ARG A 139 -17.85 -13.94 9.76
C ARG A 139 -17.66 -14.82 11.00
N GLU A 140 -18.36 -15.92 11.06
CA GLU A 140 -18.24 -16.88 12.17
C GLU A 140 -16.92 -17.65 12.12
N SER A 141 -16.43 -17.97 10.92
CA SER A 141 -15.23 -18.78 10.70
C SER A 141 -13.92 -18.05 10.99
N ALA A 142 -13.83 -16.76 10.73
CA ALA A 142 -12.62 -15.97 10.96
C ALA A 142 -12.91 -14.58 11.55
N GLU A 143 -11.92 -13.98 12.21
CA GLU A 143 -11.94 -12.57 12.60
C GLU A 143 -11.26 -11.73 11.50
N PHE A 144 -11.87 -10.61 11.12
CA PHE A 144 -11.25 -9.62 10.25
C PHE A 144 -10.78 -8.45 11.10
N ALA A 145 -9.49 -8.13 11.06
CA ALA A 145 -8.89 -7.07 11.86
C ALA A 145 -8.05 -6.14 10.99
N VAL A 146 -8.29 -4.83 11.07
CA VAL A 146 -7.49 -3.84 10.34
C VAL A 146 -6.52 -3.17 11.28
N TYR A 147 -5.25 -3.31 10.96
CA TYR A 147 -4.13 -2.69 11.66
C TYR A 147 -3.66 -1.44 10.93
N THR A 148 -3.32 -0.40 11.69
CA THR A 148 -2.86 0.90 11.16
C THR A 148 -1.46 1.23 11.69
N PRO A 149 -0.40 0.62 11.13
CA PRO A 149 0.97 0.88 11.55
C PRO A 149 1.29 2.38 11.49
N GLY A 150 1.97 2.90 12.50
CA GLY A 150 2.32 4.33 12.56
C GLY A 150 1.16 5.28 12.87
N SER A 151 -0.06 4.77 13.07
CA SER A 151 -1.24 5.58 13.40
C SER A 151 -2.01 4.99 14.57
N ALA A 152 -2.39 5.83 15.52
CA ALA A 152 -3.24 5.45 16.66
C ALA A 152 -4.75 5.41 16.32
N ALA A 153 -5.13 5.58 15.05
CA ALA A 153 -6.52 5.80 14.67
C ALA A 153 -7.45 4.59 14.89
N VAL A 154 -6.93 3.34 14.74
CA VAL A 154 -7.73 2.11 14.86
C VAL A 154 -7.03 1.08 15.74
N ARG A 155 -6.21 0.19 15.15
CA ARG A 155 -5.37 -0.78 15.85
C ARG A 155 -3.91 -0.46 15.54
N PRO A 156 -3.24 0.34 16.37
CA PRO A 156 -1.82 0.62 16.18
C PRO A 156 -0.99 -0.65 16.38
N VAL A 157 0.17 -0.68 15.71
CA VAL A 157 1.13 -1.78 15.81
C VAL A 157 2.42 -1.25 16.41
N SER A 158 2.83 -1.84 17.53
CA SER A 158 4.10 -1.51 18.16
C SER A 158 5.25 -2.20 17.46
N ILE A 159 6.25 -1.42 17.03
CA ILE A 159 7.49 -1.95 16.46
C ILE A 159 8.51 -2.32 17.54
N PHE A 160 8.29 -1.91 18.82
CA PHE A 160 9.26 -2.18 19.89
C PHE A 160 9.43 -3.67 20.16
N ALA A 161 8.38 -4.47 19.98
CA ALA A 161 8.49 -5.91 20.00
C ALA A 161 9.49 -6.46 18.95
N SER A 162 9.89 -5.64 17.96
CA SER A 162 10.90 -6.03 16.98
C SER A 162 12.34 -6.03 17.53
N LEU A 163 12.58 -5.37 18.65
CA LEU A 163 13.86 -5.34 19.35
C LEU A 163 13.90 -6.30 20.55
N GLU A 164 12.81 -7.03 20.82
CA GLU A 164 12.78 -8.07 21.81
C GLU A 164 13.65 -9.28 21.41
N ALA A 165 14.30 -9.86 22.39
CA ALA A 165 15.08 -11.08 22.16
C ALA A 165 14.17 -12.20 21.66
N PRO A 166 14.51 -12.86 20.55
CA PRO A 166 13.74 -13.98 20.06
C PRO A 166 13.82 -15.18 21.00
N PRO A 167 12.88 -16.14 20.90
CA PRO A 167 12.91 -17.37 21.71
C PRO A 167 14.23 -18.14 21.54
N ALA A 168 14.57 -18.96 22.58
CA ALA A 168 15.82 -19.72 22.63
C ALA A 168 16.05 -20.61 21.38
N GLU A 169 15.01 -21.13 20.78
CA GLU A 169 15.06 -21.93 19.54
C GLU A 169 15.60 -21.13 18.36
N VAL A 170 15.20 -19.84 18.24
CA VAL A 170 15.70 -18.93 17.21
C VAL A 170 17.13 -18.49 17.50
N LEU A 171 17.47 -18.29 18.78
CA LEU A 171 18.84 -17.97 19.19
C LEU A 171 19.82 -19.11 18.86
N ALA A 172 19.37 -20.35 18.87
CA ALA A 172 20.17 -21.53 18.51
C ALA A 172 20.34 -21.68 16.98
N ASP A 173 19.44 -21.11 16.17
CA ASP A 173 19.52 -21.13 14.70
C ASP A 173 20.21 -19.87 14.17
N THR A 174 21.50 -20.00 13.88
CA THR A 174 22.37 -18.90 13.44
C THR A 174 21.86 -18.23 12.15
N GLU A 175 21.29 -18.98 11.21
CA GLU A 175 20.79 -18.43 9.95
C GLU A 175 19.53 -17.59 10.17
N THR A 176 18.56 -18.15 10.91
CA THR A 176 17.33 -17.43 11.23
C THR A 176 17.59 -16.20 12.07
N LEU A 177 18.49 -16.29 13.04
CA LEU A 177 18.91 -15.13 13.87
C LEU A 177 19.55 -14.03 13.03
N ALA A 178 20.47 -14.39 12.12
CA ALA A 178 21.13 -13.45 11.24
C ALA A 178 20.15 -12.75 10.30
N ASP A 179 19.16 -13.47 9.75
CA ASP A 179 18.14 -12.88 8.87
C ASP A 179 17.17 -11.97 9.65
N MET A 180 16.82 -12.30 10.90
CA MET A 180 16.00 -11.44 11.76
C MET A 180 16.74 -10.15 12.14
N ILE A 181 17.99 -10.24 12.56
CA ILE A 181 18.84 -9.08 12.84
C ILE A 181 18.96 -8.22 11.56
N GLY A 182 19.27 -8.86 10.44
CA GLY A 182 19.45 -8.19 9.17
C GLY A 182 18.19 -7.43 8.71
N SER A 183 17.03 -8.02 8.85
CA SER A 183 15.75 -7.38 8.52
C SER A 183 15.45 -6.21 9.46
N THR A 184 15.68 -6.37 10.76
CA THR A 184 15.47 -5.33 11.77
C THR A 184 16.39 -4.12 11.51
N VAL A 185 17.68 -4.38 11.30
CA VAL A 185 18.68 -3.31 11.06
C VAL A 185 18.43 -2.61 9.72
N ALA A 186 18.16 -3.38 8.66
CA ALA A 186 17.87 -2.80 7.36
C ALA A 186 16.59 -1.94 7.37
N SER A 187 15.59 -2.34 8.14
CA SER A 187 14.37 -1.54 8.34
C SER A 187 14.68 -0.22 9.04
N LEU A 188 15.41 -0.25 10.16
CA LEU A 188 15.77 0.97 10.92
C LEU A 188 16.61 1.93 10.08
N LEU A 189 17.63 1.43 9.39
CA LEU A 189 18.47 2.25 8.53
C LEU A 189 17.71 2.81 7.34
N GLY A 190 16.82 2.02 6.73
CA GLY A 190 15.96 2.47 5.65
C GLY A 190 15.04 3.62 6.07
N LEU A 191 14.52 3.60 7.30
CA LEU A 191 13.72 4.69 7.86
C LEU A 191 14.52 5.98 8.03
N LEU A 192 15.82 5.86 8.34
CA LEU A 192 16.74 6.99 8.40
C LEU A 192 17.29 7.44 7.03
N GLY A 193 16.92 6.75 5.94
CA GLY A 193 17.47 7.01 4.61
C GLY A 193 18.94 6.59 4.43
N ILE A 194 19.44 5.70 5.29
CA ILE A 194 20.82 5.19 5.27
C ILE A 194 20.86 3.88 4.49
N ASP A 195 21.85 3.73 3.61
CA ASP A 195 22.06 2.48 2.88
C ASP A 195 22.45 1.34 3.84
N ALA A 196 21.69 0.24 3.77
CA ALA A 196 21.81 -0.92 4.64
C ALA A 196 22.61 -2.08 4.01
N ASP A 197 23.63 -1.82 3.18
CA ASP A 197 24.49 -2.87 2.61
C ASP A 197 25.26 -3.58 3.74
N PRO A 198 25.04 -4.90 3.99
CA PRO A 198 25.66 -5.62 5.09
C PRO A 198 27.19 -5.66 5.05
N LEU A 199 27.80 -5.46 3.89
CA LEU A 199 29.24 -5.55 3.70
C LEU A 199 29.94 -4.17 3.69
N LYS A 200 29.19 -3.10 3.42
CA LYS A 200 29.75 -1.77 3.20
C LYS A 200 29.36 -0.77 4.28
N SER A 201 28.13 -0.88 4.82
CA SER A 201 27.63 0.07 5.82
C SER A 201 28.20 -0.27 7.19
N ARG A 202 28.95 0.67 7.77
CA ARG A 202 29.47 0.57 9.14
C ARG A 202 28.31 0.65 10.16
N GLU A 203 27.31 1.43 9.86
CA GLU A 203 26.06 1.57 10.61
C GLU A 203 25.35 0.22 10.74
N TYR A 204 25.21 -0.48 9.62
CA TYR A 204 24.63 -1.82 9.60
C TYR A 204 25.41 -2.81 10.47
N VAL A 205 26.75 -2.85 10.33
CA VAL A 205 27.58 -3.77 11.10
C VAL A 205 27.52 -3.45 12.60
N LEU A 206 27.56 -2.15 12.98
CA LEU A 206 27.47 -1.75 14.39
C LEU A 206 26.14 -2.16 15.00
N LEU A 207 25.00 -1.80 14.37
CA LEU A 207 23.67 -2.12 14.86
C LEU A 207 23.43 -3.64 14.92
N SER A 208 23.88 -4.38 13.92
CA SER A 208 23.78 -5.84 13.90
C SER A 208 24.59 -6.47 15.03
N THR A 209 25.77 -5.96 15.33
CA THR A 209 26.62 -6.44 16.44
C THR A 209 25.96 -6.15 17.79
N ILE A 210 25.36 -4.96 17.97
CA ILE A 210 24.65 -4.59 19.20
C ILE A 210 23.44 -5.51 19.44
N LEU A 211 22.63 -5.74 18.40
CA LEU A 211 21.47 -6.65 18.51
C LEU A 211 21.89 -8.08 18.77
N TYR A 212 22.91 -8.56 18.06
CA TYR A 212 23.42 -9.92 18.24
C TYR A 212 23.94 -10.14 19.67
N ASP A 213 24.75 -9.21 20.20
CA ASP A 213 25.27 -9.27 21.56
C ASP A 213 24.16 -9.29 22.61
N ALA A 214 23.15 -8.41 22.47
CA ALA A 214 22.02 -8.34 23.38
C ALA A 214 21.17 -9.63 23.34
N TRP A 215 20.79 -10.07 22.14
CA TRP A 215 19.91 -11.21 21.98
C TRP A 215 20.58 -12.53 22.39
N GLN A 216 21.87 -12.72 22.13
CA GLN A 216 22.63 -13.87 22.63
C GLN A 216 22.63 -13.96 24.17
N GLN A 217 22.50 -12.83 24.86
CA GLN A 217 22.36 -12.76 26.31
C GLN A 217 20.89 -12.85 26.77
N GLY A 218 19.94 -13.07 25.85
CA GLY A 218 18.51 -13.08 26.14
C GLY A 218 17.95 -11.70 26.55
N GLN A 219 18.68 -10.62 26.22
CA GLN A 219 18.27 -9.26 26.57
C GLN A 219 17.47 -8.63 25.45
N SER A 220 16.21 -8.29 25.75
CA SER A 220 15.40 -7.43 24.89
C SER A 220 15.89 -5.99 24.96
N LEU A 221 15.89 -5.29 23.84
CA LEU A 221 16.25 -3.88 23.79
C LEU A 221 15.00 -3.02 23.58
N SER A 222 15.00 -1.85 24.22
CA SER A 222 14.15 -0.74 23.78
C SER A 222 14.93 0.14 22.80
N LEU A 223 14.24 1.03 22.07
CA LEU A 223 14.93 1.95 21.14
C LEU A 223 15.86 2.90 21.91
N GLU A 224 15.47 3.35 23.12
CA GLU A 224 16.31 4.17 23.99
C GLU A 224 17.59 3.43 24.39
N THR A 225 17.45 2.15 24.75
CA THR A 225 18.60 1.30 25.08
C THR A 225 19.50 1.09 23.88
N LEU A 226 18.91 0.88 22.70
CA LEU A 226 19.65 0.76 21.44
C LEU A 226 20.45 2.04 21.14
N ILE A 227 19.82 3.22 21.25
CA ILE A 227 20.47 4.53 21.06
C ILE A 227 21.65 4.69 22.03
N THR A 228 21.43 4.35 23.30
CA THR A 228 22.50 4.41 24.31
C THR A 228 23.66 3.47 23.95
N ARG A 229 23.37 2.24 23.50
CA ARG A 229 24.39 1.28 23.07
C ARG A 229 25.06 1.67 21.75
N VAL A 230 24.42 2.42 20.88
CA VAL A 230 25.06 3.00 19.69
C VAL A 230 26.09 4.06 20.11
N ALA A 231 25.74 4.96 21.02
CA ALA A 231 26.66 5.97 21.53
C ALA A 231 27.82 5.33 22.30
N GLN A 232 27.52 4.34 23.16
CA GLN A 232 28.45 3.62 24.02
C GLN A 232 28.27 2.09 23.88
N PRO A 233 28.87 1.45 22.86
CA PRO A 233 28.75 0.02 22.65
C PRO A 233 29.25 -0.82 23.85
N PRO A 234 28.56 -1.91 24.20
CA PRO A 234 28.97 -2.75 25.34
C PRO A 234 30.21 -3.60 25.06
N PHE A 235 30.71 -3.61 23.85
CA PHE A 235 31.88 -4.35 23.39
C PHE A 235 33.04 -3.40 22.99
N LYS A 236 34.26 -3.90 23.07
CA LYS A 236 35.49 -3.10 22.75
C LYS A 236 35.94 -3.26 21.31
N GLN A 237 35.49 -4.30 20.60
CA GLN A 237 35.93 -4.64 19.25
C GLN A 237 34.77 -5.01 18.36
N VAL A 238 34.90 -4.69 17.08
CA VAL A 238 34.02 -5.15 15.96
C VAL A 238 34.91 -5.90 14.99
N GLY A 239 34.73 -7.23 14.91
CA GLY A 239 35.68 -8.09 14.23
C GLY A 239 37.07 -8.01 14.88
N VAL A 240 38.09 -7.65 14.11
CA VAL A 240 39.48 -7.51 14.59
C VAL A 240 39.87 -6.09 14.98
N PHE A 241 39.01 -5.11 14.75
CA PHE A 241 39.30 -3.70 15.00
C PHE A 241 38.67 -3.20 16.31
N PRO A 242 39.36 -2.31 17.06
CA PRO A 242 38.72 -1.56 18.15
C PRO A 242 37.51 -0.80 17.62
N VAL A 243 36.42 -0.77 18.39
CA VAL A 243 35.17 -0.12 17.99
C VAL A 243 35.35 1.35 17.62
N ASP A 244 36.22 2.05 18.32
CA ASP A 244 36.52 3.48 18.06
C ASP A 244 37.27 3.70 16.75
N SER A 245 38.06 2.74 16.31
CA SER A 245 38.70 2.77 14.98
C SER A 245 37.77 2.35 13.87
N PHE A 246 36.88 1.36 14.13
CA PHE A 246 35.90 0.90 13.17
C PHE A 246 34.83 1.96 12.90
N TYR A 247 34.25 2.52 13.96
CA TYR A 247 33.22 3.56 13.88
C TYR A 247 33.42 4.59 14.97
N PRO A 248 34.06 5.75 14.66
CA PRO A 248 34.51 6.74 15.64
C PRO A 248 33.40 7.27 16.53
N PRO A 249 33.66 7.68 17.80
CA PRO A 249 32.63 8.15 18.73
C PRO A 249 31.79 9.30 18.21
N ALA A 250 32.34 10.23 17.43
CA ALA A 250 31.60 11.33 16.83
C ALA A 250 30.54 10.82 15.82
N LYS A 251 30.87 9.81 15.02
CA LYS A 251 29.96 9.21 14.07
C LYS A 251 28.89 8.35 14.74
N ARG A 252 29.25 7.65 15.84
CA ARG A 252 28.27 6.95 16.66
C ARG A 252 27.26 7.91 17.28
N MET A 253 27.72 9.04 17.77
CA MET A 253 26.84 10.08 18.32
C MET A 253 25.91 10.66 17.23
N GLU A 254 26.41 10.87 16.01
CA GLU A 254 25.59 11.32 14.88
C GLU A 254 24.46 10.32 14.58
N LEU A 255 24.77 9.03 14.49
CA LEU A 255 23.77 7.97 14.30
C LEU A 255 22.79 7.88 15.48
N ALA A 256 23.30 7.98 16.72
CA ALA A 256 22.45 7.99 17.91
C ALA A 256 21.48 9.19 17.93
N MET A 257 21.93 10.37 17.49
CA MET A 257 21.07 11.56 17.37
C MET A 257 20.02 11.39 16.28
N GLN A 258 20.35 10.78 15.13
CA GLN A 258 19.37 10.47 14.08
C GLN A 258 18.29 9.48 14.58
N LEU A 259 18.70 8.42 15.27
CA LEU A 259 17.75 7.48 15.89
C LEU A 259 16.90 8.17 16.97
N ASN A 260 17.49 9.05 17.78
CA ASN A 260 16.76 9.82 18.81
C ASN A 260 15.72 10.76 18.20
N THR A 261 15.96 11.28 16.99
CA THR A 261 14.98 12.13 16.29
C THR A 261 13.70 11.35 15.98
N LEU A 262 13.76 10.05 15.74
CA LEU A 262 12.58 9.21 15.55
C LEU A 262 11.71 9.19 16.82
N ILE A 263 12.34 8.99 18.01
CA ILE A 263 11.59 8.96 19.29
C ILE A 263 11.02 10.34 19.63
N ALA A 264 11.82 11.39 19.39
CA ALA A 264 11.44 12.76 19.72
C ALA A 264 10.37 13.33 18.78
N SER A 265 10.12 12.70 17.63
CA SER A 265 9.12 13.15 16.68
C SER A 265 7.70 12.71 17.12
N PRO A 266 6.75 13.65 17.30
CA PRO A 266 5.36 13.30 17.57
C PRO A 266 4.74 12.37 16.52
N ALA A 267 5.16 12.49 15.26
CA ALA A 267 4.72 11.62 14.16
C ALA A 267 5.11 10.15 14.38
N PHE A 268 6.15 9.88 15.19
CA PHE A 268 6.61 8.52 15.47
C PHE A 268 5.89 7.86 16.66
N SER A 269 5.10 8.63 17.43
CA SER A 269 4.37 8.11 18.60
C SER A 269 3.43 6.95 18.25
N GLY A 270 2.85 6.96 17.04
CA GLY A 270 2.00 5.87 16.54
C GLY A 270 2.71 4.52 16.33
N TRP A 271 4.06 4.51 16.34
CA TRP A 271 4.86 3.29 16.23
C TRP A 271 5.25 2.67 17.57
N VAL A 272 5.05 3.42 18.64
CA VAL A 272 5.41 3.04 20.02
C VAL A 272 4.29 2.26 20.69
N GLN A 273 3.06 2.62 20.36
CA GLN A 273 1.83 2.12 20.99
C GLN A 273 1.20 1.02 20.13
N GLY A 274 0.40 0.16 20.75
CA GLY A 274 -0.41 -0.82 20.06
C GLY A 274 -0.01 -2.26 20.30
N GLU A 275 -0.60 -3.15 19.50
CA GLU A 275 -0.37 -4.58 19.58
C GLU A 275 1.07 -4.92 19.10
N PRO A 276 1.75 -5.87 19.75
CA PRO A 276 3.07 -6.30 19.30
C PRO A 276 2.99 -6.95 17.91
N LEU A 277 4.05 -6.81 17.11
CA LEU A 277 4.17 -7.48 15.81
C LEU A 277 4.55 -8.96 16.01
N ALA A 278 3.72 -9.70 16.77
CA ALA A 278 3.85 -11.12 17.05
C ALA A 278 2.99 -11.93 16.08
N ILE A 279 3.62 -12.69 15.19
CA ILE A 279 2.91 -13.36 14.07
C ILE A 279 1.83 -14.34 14.56
N GLU A 280 2.06 -15.08 15.64
CA GLU A 280 1.06 -15.98 16.22
C GLU A 280 -0.23 -15.23 16.62
N GLU A 281 -0.08 -14.10 17.30
CA GLU A 281 -1.19 -13.26 17.77
C GLU A 281 -1.91 -12.55 16.62
N LEU A 282 -1.18 -12.27 15.52
CA LEU A 282 -1.76 -11.71 14.31
C LEU A 282 -2.56 -12.74 13.50
N LEU A 283 -2.18 -14.02 13.55
CA LEU A 283 -2.85 -15.09 12.81
C LEU A 283 -4.03 -15.69 13.58
N TYR A 284 -4.01 -15.66 14.90
CA TYR A 284 -5.06 -16.27 15.73
C TYR A 284 -5.45 -15.37 16.89
N THR A 285 -6.75 -15.37 17.20
CA THR A 285 -7.24 -14.74 18.44
C THR A 285 -6.83 -15.57 19.65
N PRO A 286 -6.88 -15.03 20.88
CA PRO A 286 -6.64 -15.79 22.10
C PRO A 286 -7.56 -17.01 22.25
N ALA A 287 -8.74 -17.01 21.64
CA ALA A 287 -9.68 -18.12 21.60
C ALA A 287 -9.36 -19.17 20.50
N GLY A 288 -8.27 -19.00 19.76
CA GLY A 288 -7.87 -19.88 18.66
C GLY A 288 -8.66 -19.70 17.36
N LYS A 289 -9.46 -18.65 17.23
CA LYS A 289 -10.15 -18.32 15.98
C LYS A 289 -9.15 -17.72 14.99
N PRO A 290 -9.12 -18.19 13.72
CA PRO A 290 -8.20 -17.62 12.72
C PRO A 290 -8.54 -16.16 12.43
N ARG A 291 -7.53 -15.40 12.06
CA ARG A 291 -7.65 -13.96 11.78
C ARG A 291 -7.14 -13.64 10.38
N ILE A 292 -7.89 -12.78 9.70
CA ILE A 292 -7.44 -12.09 8.50
C ILE A 292 -6.93 -10.73 8.96
N ALA A 293 -5.61 -10.63 9.16
CA ALA A 293 -4.94 -9.44 9.66
C ALA A 293 -4.58 -8.51 8.50
N ILE A 294 -5.28 -7.40 8.35
CA ILE A 294 -5.14 -6.44 7.25
C ILE A 294 -4.31 -5.25 7.73
N PHE A 295 -3.13 -5.07 7.16
CA PHE A 295 -2.27 -3.93 7.44
C PHE A 295 -2.47 -2.87 6.36
N THR A 296 -3.30 -1.86 6.63
CA THR A 296 -3.42 -0.71 5.74
C THR A 296 -2.26 0.24 5.96
N ILE A 297 -1.50 0.47 4.91
CA ILE A 297 -0.30 1.32 4.90
C ILE A 297 -0.43 2.48 3.90
N ALA A 298 -1.65 2.75 3.45
CA ALA A 298 -1.92 3.81 2.47
C ALA A 298 -1.52 5.20 2.98
N HIS A 299 -1.64 5.45 4.27
CA HIS A 299 -1.34 6.71 4.95
C HIS A 299 0.15 6.93 5.24
N LEU A 300 0.98 5.91 5.11
CA LEU A 300 2.42 5.98 5.39
C LEU A 300 3.19 6.58 4.21
N SER A 301 4.29 7.27 4.49
CA SER A 301 5.30 7.65 3.50
C SER A 301 5.99 6.43 2.90
N ASP A 302 6.65 6.58 1.76
CA ASP A 302 7.33 5.46 1.08
C ASP A 302 8.44 4.83 1.95
N SER A 303 9.16 5.62 2.74
CA SER A 303 10.17 5.11 3.69
C SER A 303 9.54 4.32 4.83
N GLU A 304 8.43 4.79 5.40
CA GLU A 304 7.69 4.09 6.45
C GLU A 304 7.04 2.81 5.93
N ARG A 305 6.48 2.83 4.72
CA ARG A 305 5.97 1.62 4.05
C ARG A 305 7.05 0.57 3.89
N MET A 306 8.21 0.98 3.36
CA MET A 306 9.36 0.10 3.17
C MET A 306 9.86 -0.46 4.49
N PHE A 307 9.97 0.40 5.51
CA PHE A 307 10.33 0.01 6.87
C PHE A 307 9.40 -1.06 7.42
N PHE A 308 8.08 -0.79 7.45
CA PHE A 308 7.09 -1.69 8.03
C PHE A 308 7.03 -3.03 7.28
N VAL A 309 6.96 -3.00 5.95
CA VAL A 309 6.88 -4.23 5.14
C VAL A 309 8.12 -5.09 5.33
N THR A 310 9.32 -4.48 5.35
CA THR A 310 10.57 -5.24 5.58
C THR A 310 10.57 -5.92 6.95
N LEU A 311 10.14 -5.21 7.97
CA LEU A 311 10.05 -5.73 9.34
C LEU A 311 9.03 -6.87 9.43
N LEU A 312 7.82 -6.69 8.89
CA LEU A 312 6.76 -7.70 8.87
C LEU A 312 7.21 -8.98 8.15
N LEU A 313 7.82 -8.85 6.97
CA LEU A 313 8.34 -9.98 6.20
C LEU A 313 9.46 -10.71 6.95
N GLY A 314 10.34 -9.98 7.64
CA GLY A 314 11.39 -10.56 8.48
C GLY A 314 10.83 -11.36 9.66
N ARG A 315 9.80 -10.82 10.33
CA ARG A 315 9.09 -11.49 11.41
C ARG A 315 8.34 -12.74 10.95
N LEU A 316 7.67 -12.63 9.79
CA LEU A 316 6.97 -13.76 9.19
C LEU A 316 7.95 -14.87 8.79
N LEU A 317 9.12 -14.55 8.24
CA LEU A 317 10.17 -15.49 7.89
C LEU A 317 10.70 -16.23 9.15
N GLY A 318 10.98 -15.50 10.22
CA GLY A 318 11.40 -16.07 11.49
C GLY A 318 10.34 -16.96 12.12
N TRP A 319 9.05 -16.56 12.08
CA TRP A 319 7.94 -17.38 12.53
C TRP A 319 7.80 -18.66 11.70
N MET A 320 7.81 -18.53 10.39
CA MET A 320 7.67 -19.64 9.45
C MET A 320 8.71 -20.76 9.70
N ARG A 321 9.97 -20.41 9.92
CA ARG A 321 11.06 -21.36 10.13
C ARG A 321 10.92 -22.17 11.43
N ARG A 322 10.13 -21.67 12.39
CA ARG A 322 9.80 -22.39 13.64
C ARG A 322 8.64 -23.36 13.48
N GLN A 323 7.93 -23.29 12.35
CA GLN A 323 6.79 -24.18 12.12
C GLN A 323 7.27 -25.56 11.65
N GLU A 324 6.53 -26.59 12.03
CA GLU A 324 6.71 -27.92 11.44
C GLU A 324 6.35 -27.90 9.94
N GLY A 325 7.02 -28.73 9.16
CA GLY A 325 6.73 -28.91 7.76
C GLY A 325 5.26 -29.29 7.53
N SER A 326 4.63 -28.73 6.48
CA SER A 326 3.23 -28.98 6.16
C SER A 326 3.04 -29.18 4.67
N SER A 327 2.27 -30.19 4.27
CA SER A 327 1.81 -30.38 2.89
C SER A 327 0.51 -29.63 2.58
N GLY A 328 -0.20 -29.15 3.60
CA GLY A 328 -1.41 -28.32 3.49
C GLY A 328 -1.10 -26.83 3.61
N LEU A 329 -2.05 -26.01 3.27
CA LEU A 329 -1.96 -24.56 3.47
C LEU A 329 -2.21 -24.25 4.96
N ARG A 330 -1.25 -23.59 5.61
CA ARG A 330 -1.32 -23.18 7.03
C ARG A 330 -1.81 -21.75 7.16
N CYS A 331 -1.31 -20.85 6.31
CA CYS A 331 -1.70 -19.44 6.26
C CYS A 331 -1.35 -18.81 4.91
N LEU A 332 -1.91 -17.65 4.64
CA LEU A 332 -1.63 -16.85 3.45
C LEU A 332 -0.90 -15.55 3.83
N LEU A 333 0.07 -15.15 3.02
CA LEU A 333 0.53 -13.78 2.89
C LEU A 333 -0.04 -13.23 1.57
N TYR A 334 -0.95 -12.27 1.65
CA TYR A 334 -1.48 -11.55 0.50
C TYR A 334 -0.89 -10.14 0.47
N MET A 335 -0.35 -9.74 -0.66
CA MET A 335 0.14 -8.38 -0.84
C MET A 335 -0.54 -7.75 -2.06
N ASP A 336 -1.37 -6.73 -1.79
CA ASP A 336 -1.95 -5.93 -2.85
C ASP A 336 -0.91 -4.91 -3.33
N GLU A 337 -0.76 -4.78 -4.65
CA GLU A 337 0.22 -3.89 -5.29
C GLU A 337 1.66 -4.02 -4.76
N ILE A 338 2.40 -4.94 -5.35
CA ILE A 338 3.81 -5.21 -4.99
C ILE A 338 4.80 -4.13 -5.46
N PHE A 339 4.33 -3.13 -6.22
CA PHE A 339 5.16 -2.07 -6.80
C PHE A 339 6.09 -1.43 -5.76
N GLY A 340 7.36 -1.30 -6.10
CA GLY A 340 8.40 -0.72 -5.23
C GLY A 340 9.01 -1.68 -4.21
N PHE A 341 8.32 -2.76 -3.81
CA PHE A 341 8.80 -3.70 -2.78
C PHE A 341 9.63 -4.86 -3.33
N PHE A 342 9.42 -5.22 -4.61
CA PHE A 342 10.04 -6.39 -5.22
C PHE A 342 10.53 -6.14 -6.66
N PRO A 343 11.20 -5.01 -6.95
CA PRO A 343 11.60 -4.66 -8.30
C PRO A 343 12.71 -5.57 -8.84
N PRO A 344 12.79 -5.79 -10.17
CA PRO A 344 13.80 -6.66 -10.78
C PRO A 344 15.23 -6.15 -10.64
N SER A 345 15.47 -4.84 -10.72
CA SER A 345 16.81 -4.25 -10.80
C SER A 345 17.29 -3.62 -9.51
N ALA A 346 16.41 -2.97 -8.74
CA ALA A 346 16.76 -2.39 -7.45
C ALA A 346 16.73 -3.47 -6.34
N ASN A 347 17.42 -3.20 -5.22
CA ASN A 347 17.47 -4.09 -4.07
C ASN A 347 16.94 -3.37 -2.80
N PRO A 348 15.65 -3.05 -2.73
CA PRO A 348 15.09 -2.50 -1.51
C PRO A 348 15.20 -3.51 -0.36
N PRO A 349 15.19 -3.06 0.91
CA PRO A 349 15.30 -3.95 2.08
C PRO A 349 14.28 -5.09 2.12
N SER A 350 13.07 -4.87 1.61
CA SER A 350 11.99 -5.88 1.53
C SER A 350 12.26 -7.02 0.56
N LYS A 351 13.15 -6.83 -0.42
CA LYS A 351 13.39 -7.79 -1.51
C LYS A 351 13.98 -9.11 -1.02
N LYS A 352 14.98 -9.05 -0.12
CA LYS A 352 15.64 -10.27 0.39
C LYS A 352 14.67 -11.15 1.18
N PRO A 353 13.94 -10.66 2.21
CA PRO A 353 12.99 -11.49 2.93
C PRO A 353 11.86 -12.02 2.04
N MET A 354 11.37 -11.26 1.06
CA MET A 354 10.37 -11.72 0.09
C MET A 354 10.89 -12.89 -0.76
N LEU A 355 12.12 -12.79 -1.28
CA LEU A 355 12.76 -13.89 -2.03
C LEU A 355 12.92 -15.15 -1.19
N LEU A 356 13.27 -15.02 0.09
CA LEU A 356 13.40 -16.16 1.01
C LEU A 356 12.05 -16.82 1.27
N LEU A 357 11.00 -16.03 1.49
CA LEU A 357 9.63 -16.55 1.62
C LEU A 357 9.22 -17.33 0.36
N LEU A 358 9.35 -16.75 -0.84
CA LEU A 358 9.01 -17.43 -2.10
C LEU A 358 9.81 -18.71 -2.32
N LYS A 359 11.01 -18.85 -1.76
CA LYS A 359 11.84 -20.06 -1.90
C LYS A 359 11.55 -21.13 -0.85
N GLN A 360 11.22 -20.73 0.39
CA GLN A 360 11.21 -21.65 1.54
C GLN A 360 9.79 -21.93 2.05
N ALA A 361 8.85 -21.00 1.88
CA ALA A 361 7.57 -20.99 2.58
C ALA A 361 6.66 -22.18 2.21
N ARG A 362 6.80 -22.74 1.01
CA ARG A 362 6.08 -23.94 0.59
C ARG A 362 6.23 -25.09 1.56
N ALA A 363 7.44 -25.35 2.06
CA ALA A 363 7.72 -26.47 2.94
C ALA A 363 7.00 -26.36 4.30
N PHE A 364 6.61 -25.15 4.70
CA PHE A 364 5.94 -24.85 5.96
C PHE A 364 4.44 -24.57 5.82
N GLY A 365 3.90 -24.73 4.61
CA GLY A 365 2.49 -24.48 4.33
C GLY A 365 2.11 -22.99 4.27
N LEU A 366 3.06 -22.08 4.10
CA LEU A 366 2.77 -20.66 3.89
C LEU A 366 2.63 -20.35 2.40
N GLY A 367 1.46 -19.91 1.98
CA GLY A 367 1.15 -19.44 0.64
C GLY A 367 1.44 -17.94 0.51
N VAL A 368 2.12 -17.54 -0.56
CA VAL A 368 2.34 -16.11 -0.89
C VAL A 368 1.55 -15.76 -2.13
N VAL A 369 0.69 -14.75 -2.05
CA VAL A 369 -0.11 -14.23 -3.17
C VAL A 369 0.28 -12.78 -3.40
N LEU A 370 0.84 -12.49 -4.58
CA LEU A 370 1.31 -11.16 -4.97
C LEU A 370 0.40 -10.58 -6.04
N SER A 371 -0.15 -9.40 -5.81
CA SER A 371 -0.97 -8.67 -6.79
C SER A 371 -0.17 -7.50 -7.38
N THR A 372 -0.27 -7.28 -8.69
CA THR A 372 0.29 -6.11 -9.36
C THR A 372 -0.47 -5.72 -10.61
N GLN A 373 -0.41 -4.45 -10.96
CA GLN A 373 -0.94 -3.94 -12.22
C GLN A 373 0.04 -4.13 -13.38
N ASN A 374 1.32 -4.22 -13.08
CA ASN A 374 2.37 -4.25 -14.08
C ASN A 374 3.32 -5.45 -13.86
N PRO A 375 3.44 -6.37 -14.82
CA PRO A 375 4.35 -7.51 -14.71
C PRO A 375 5.82 -7.13 -14.53
N VAL A 376 6.19 -5.88 -14.91
CA VAL A 376 7.56 -5.34 -14.77
C VAL A 376 7.97 -5.17 -13.30
N ASP A 377 7.01 -5.08 -12.39
CA ASP A 377 7.25 -4.83 -10.98
C ASP A 377 7.76 -6.06 -10.22
N LEU A 378 7.72 -7.22 -10.87
CA LEU A 378 8.11 -8.49 -10.25
C LEU A 378 9.53 -8.91 -10.67
N ASP A 379 10.34 -9.29 -9.67
CA ASP A 379 11.67 -9.87 -9.91
C ASP A 379 11.56 -11.28 -10.52
N TYR A 380 12.27 -11.52 -11.62
CA TYR A 380 12.25 -12.81 -12.32
C TYR A 380 12.73 -14.00 -11.47
N LYS A 381 13.63 -13.76 -10.52
CA LYS A 381 14.10 -14.82 -9.59
C LYS A 381 12.99 -15.26 -8.63
N GLY A 382 12.08 -14.33 -8.30
CA GLY A 382 10.89 -14.65 -7.53
C GLY A 382 9.83 -15.35 -8.34
N LEU A 383 9.59 -14.89 -9.58
CA LEU A 383 8.59 -15.46 -10.49
C LEU A 383 8.78 -16.97 -10.74
N ALA A 384 10.02 -17.44 -10.79
CA ALA A 384 10.34 -18.86 -10.98
C ALA A 384 9.80 -19.76 -9.84
N ASN A 385 9.43 -19.19 -8.69
CA ASN A 385 8.85 -19.91 -7.56
C ASN A 385 7.32 -19.82 -7.50
N ILE A 386 6.69 -19.10 -8.43
CA ILE A 386 5.25 -18.94 -8.49
C ILE A 386 4.65 -20.04 -9.36
N GLY A 387 3.86 -20.91 -8.74
CA GLY A 387 3.23 -22.05 -9.42
C GLY A 387 1.82 -21.75 -9.94
N THR A 388 1.18 -20.67 -9.52
CA THR A 388 -0.19 -20.33 -9.93
C THR A 388 -0.26 -18.86 -10.39
N TRP A 389 -0.81 -18.65 -11.59
CA TRP A 389 -0.94 -17.36 -12.24
C TRP A 389 -2.39 -17.04 -12.53
N PHE A 390 -2.87 -15.92 -12.04
CA PHE A 390 -4.14 -15.33 -12.40
C PHE A 390 -3.87 -14.10 -13.25
N VAL A 391 -4.13 -14.18 -14.54
CA VAL A 391 -3.82 -13.11 -15.48
C VAL A 391 -5.12 -12.49 -15.95
N GLY A 392 -5.37 -11.25 -15.55
CA GLY A 392 -6.44 -10.42 -16.06
C GLY A 392 -5.99 -9.62 -17.30
N ARG A 393 -6.86 -8.72 -17.76
CA ARG A 393 -6.58 -7.87 -18.93
C ARG A 393 -5.27 -7.10 -18.77
N LEU A 394 -4.41 -7.11 -19.80
CA LEU A 394 -3.14 -6.42 -19.87
C LEU A 394 -3.15 -5.34 -20.96
N GLN A 395 -2.44 -4.25 -20.73
CA GLN A 395 -2.51 -3.06 -21.56
C GLN A 395 -1.63 -3.14 -22.79
N THR A 396 -0.42 -3.69 -22.65
CA THR A 396 0.58 -3.71 -23.70
C THR A 396 0.97 -5.12 -24.13
N ARG A 397 1.42 -5.27 -25.39
CA ARG A 397 1.99 -6.53 -25.87
C ARG A 397 3.23 -6.95 -25.07
N GLN A 398 4.03 -5.99 -24.63
CA GLN A 398 5.22 -6.25 -23.84
C GLN A 398 4.88 -6.90 -22.49
N ASP A 399 3.79 -6.46 -21.84
CA ASP A 399 3.31 -7.06 -20.60
C ASP A 399 2.81 -8.47 -20.82
N GLN A 400 2.08 -8.70 -21.93
CA GLN A 400 1.65 -10.04 -22.34
C GLN A 400 2.83 -10.98 -22.55
N ASP A 401 3.85 -10.55 -23.29
CA ASP A 401 5.07 -11.35 -23.57
C ASP A 401 5.80 -11.72 -22.27
N ARG A 402 5.86 -10.81 -21.31
CA ARG A 402 6.49 -11.05 -20.01
C ARG A 402 5.74 -12.09 -19.19
N VAL A 403 4.42 -11.97 -19.12
CA VAL A 403 3.58 -12.93 -18.40
C VAL A 403 3.67 -14.31 -19.05
N ILE A 404 3.60 -14.39 -20.38
CA ILE A 404 3.76 -15.64 -21.13
C ILE A 404 5.12 -16.29 -20.85
N THR A 405 6.19 -15.49 -20.85
CA THR A 405 7.55 -15.96 -20.50
C THR A 405 7.61 -16.50 -19.07
N GLY A 406 6.95 -15.83 -18.12
CA GLY A 406 6.84 -16.27 -16.73
C GLY A 406 6.09 -17.60 -16.60
N ILE A 407 4.96 -17.74 -17.26
CA ILE A 407 4.14 -18.95 -17.29
C ILE A 407 4.92 -20.10 -17.97
N ALA A 408 5.52 -19.85 -19.14
CA ALA A 408 6.29 -20.85 -19.87
C ALA A 408 7.53 -21.32 -19.10
N GLY A 409 8.14 -20.45 -18.30
CA GLY A 409 9.24 -20.79 -17.38
C GLY A 409 8.82 -21.73 -16.25
N SER A 410 7.55 -21.66 -15.81
CA SER A 410 6.98 -22.51 -14.76
C SER A 410 6.35 -23.81 -15.31
N SER A 411 5.97 -23.84 -16.59
CA SER A 411 5.35 -25.00 -17.25
C SER A 411 5.73 -25.06 -18.73
N LYS A 412 6.44 -26.09 -19.15
CA LYS A 412 6.82 -26.34 -20.56
C LYS A 412 5.67 -26.91 -21.43
N ARG A 413 4.44 -26.93 -20.91
CA ARG A 413 3.32 -27.67 -21.51
C ARG A 413 2.43 -26.84 -22.41
N PHE A 414 2.53 -25.51 -22.41
CA PHE A 414 1.58 -24.64 -23.09
C PHE A 414 2.14 -24.03 -24.36
N ASP A 415 1.31 -23.95 -25.41
CA ASP A 415 1.63 -23.22 -26.63
C ASP A 415 1.56 -21.71 -26.36
N GLU A 416 2.68 -21.01 -26.58
CA GLU A 416 2.77 -19.56 -26.39
C GLU A 416 1.79 -18.77 -27.27
N GLN A 417 1.47 -19.26 -28.46
CA GLN A 417 0.52 -18.61 -29.36
C GLN A 417 -0.91 -18.73 -28.84
N GLU A 418 -1.25 -19.85 -28.23
CA GLU A 418 -2.54 -20.08 -27.62
C GLU A 418 -2.72 -19.20 -26.39
N LEU A 419 -1.74 -19.18 -25.49
CA LEU A 419 -1.73 -18.27 -24.32
C LEU A 419 -1.89 -16.82 -24.75
N ARG A 420 -1.21 -16.40 -25.80
CA ARG A 420 -1.30 -15.03 -26.32
C ARG A 420 -2.72 -14.71 -26.82
N ARG A 421 -3.37 -15.62 -27.53
CA ARG A 421 -4.74 -15.44 -27.98
C ARG A 421 -5.71 -15.32 -26.81
N MET A 422 -5.58 -16.21 -25.81
CA MET A 422 -6.41 -16.19 -24.61
C MET A 422 -6.24 -14.88 -23.82
N ILE A 423 -5.01 -14.42 -23.58
CA ILE A 423 -4.72 -13.17 -22.83
C ILE A 423 -5.24 -11.93 -23.59
N ALA A 424 -5.11 -11.92 -24.93
CA ALA A 424 -5.58 -10.80 -25.73
C ALA A 424 -7.13 -10.66 -25.74
N GLY A 425 -7.85 -11.75 -25.53
CA GLY A 425 -9.32 -11.81 -25.50
C GLY A 425 -9.93 -11.53 -24.10
N LEU A 426 -9.13 -11.30 -23.06
CA LEU A 426 -9.65 -11.12 -21.70
C LEU A 426 -10.50 -9.85 -21.56
N ARG A 427 -11.68 -10.01 -20.94
CA ARG A 427 -12.63 -8.94 -20.59
C ARG A 427 -12.47 -8.53 -19.12
N GLU A 428 -13.24 -7.56 -18.69
CA GLU A 428 -13.33 -7.19 -17.28
C GLU A 428 -13.79 -8.39 -16.43
N ARG A 429 -13.19 -8.58 -15.27
CA ARG A 429 -13.45 -9.68 -14.33
C ARG A 429 -13.20 -11.08 -14.91
N THR A 430 -12.62 -11.18 -16.11
CA THR A 430 -12.22 -12.45 -16.71
C THR A 430 -10.71 -12.63 -16.59
N PHE A 431 -10.29 -13.79 -16.12
CA PHE A 431 -8.90 -14.13 -15.87
C PHE A 431 -8.52 -15.43 -16.56
N LEU A 432 -7.25 -15.52 -16.96
CA LEU A 432 -6.61 -16.76 -17.31
C LEU A 432 -5.96 -17.33 -16.04
N LEU A 433 -6.36 -18.53 -15.64
CA LEU A 433 -5.68 -19.32 -14.62
C LEU A 433 -4.70 -20.26 -15.29
N SER A 434 -3.42 -20.09 -14.98
CA SER A 434 -2.36 -21.06 -15.30
C SER A 434 -1.75 -21.58 -14.01
N SER A 435 -1.73 -22.87 -13.80
CA SER A 435 -1.24 -23.47 -12.57
C SER A 435 -0.38 -24.69 -12.86
N ALA A 436 0.71 -24.87 -12.12
CA ALA A 436 1.55 -26.08 -12.17
C ALA A 436 0.78 -27.37 -11.79
N HIS A 437 -0.43 -27.21 -11.24
CA HIS A 437 -1.31 -28.30 -10.81
C HIS A 437 -2.44 -28.61 -11.80
N ARG A 438 -2.50 -27.90 -12.94
CA ARG A 438 -3.46 -28.10 -14.02
C ARG A 438 -2.72 -28.39 -15.32
N ASP A 439 -3.29 -29.26 -16.14
CA ASP A 439 -2.69 -29.62 -17.43
C ASP A 439 -2.94 -28.55 -18.49
N GLU A 440 -4.03 -27.80 -18.39
CA GLU A 440 -4.43 -26.75 -19.34
C GLU A 440 -4.74 -25.41 -18.63
N PRO A 441 -4.44 -24.27 -19.28
CA PRO A 441 -4.87 -22.98 -18.79
C PRO A 441 -6.38 -22.86 -18.90
N THR A 442 -7.00 -22.25 -17.91
CA THR A 442 -8.47 -22.15 -17.81
C THR A 442 -8.89 -20.69 -17.79
N LEU A 443 -9.82 -20.29 -18.64
CA LEU A 443 -10.47 -19.00 -18.57
C LEU A 443 -11.60 -19.04 -17.54
N PHE A 444 -11.71 -18.02 -16.71
CA PHE A 444 -12.81 -17.92 -15.74
C PHE A 444 -13.19 -16.47 -15.47
N THR A 445 -14.42 -16.28 -15.06
CA THR A 445 -14.89 -15.00 -14.51
C THR A 445 -15.08 -15.13 -13.01
N THR A 446 -14.64 -14.08 -12.26
CA THR A 446 -14.71 -14.09 -10.80
C THR A 446 -16.14 -14.04 -10.31
N ARG A 447 -16.44 -14.80 -9.24
CA ARG A 447 -17.73 -14.73 -8.56
C ARG A 447 -18.00 -13.34 -7.98
N TRP A 448 -19.25 -13.07 -7.65
CA TRP A 448 -19.58 -11.93 -6.82
C TRP A 448 -18.98 -12.13 -5.44
N VAL A 449 -18.30 -11.09 -4.91
CA VAL A 449 -17.70 -11.17 -3.58
C VAL A 449 -18.75 -10.99 -2.48
N LEU A 450 -18.52 -11.59 -1.34
CA LEU A 450 -19.41 -11.53 -0.18
C LEU A 450 -19.36 -10.14 0.48
N SER A 451 -18.19 -9.50 0.42
CA SER A 451 -17.93 -8.17 0.98
C SER A 451 -18.41 -7.07 0.03
N TYR A 452 -18.94 -5.99 0.59
CA TYR A 452 -19.35 -4.83 -0.21
C TYR A 452 -18.10 -4.04 -0.64
N LEU A 453 -17.93 -3.85 -1.94
CA LEU A 453 -16.84 -3.11 -2.53
C LEU A 453 -17.22 -1.62 -2.67
N LYS A 454 -16.96 -0.85 -1.62
CA LYS A 454 -17.12 0.60 -1.64
C LYS A 454 -16.00 1.31 -2.42
N GLY A 455 -14.80 0.73 -2.41
CA GLY A 455 -13.54 1.35 -2.80
C GLY A 455 -12.65 1.60 -1.59
N PRO A 456 -11.60 2.43 -1.69
CA PRO A 456 -10.71 2.71 -0.58
C PRO A 456 -11.46 3.19 0.67
N ILE A 457 -11.13 2.60 1.82
CA ILE A 457 -11.74 2.93 3.12
C ILE A 457 -10.78 3.81 3.90
N SER A 458 -11.26 4.96 4.38
CA SER A 458 -10.47 5.88 5.21
C SER A 458 -10.25 5.30 6.61
N LEU A 459 -9.21 5.78 7.31
CA LEU A 459 -8.94 5.38 8.70
C LEU A 459 -10.10 5.67 9.64
N GLU A 460 -10.82 6.77 9.41
CA GLU A 460 -12.02 7.11 10.20
C GLU A 460 -13.14 6.08 10.00
N GLU A 461 -13.36 5.65 8.77
CA GLU A 461 -14.34 4.63 8.43
C GLU A 461 -13.97 3.26 9.00
N VAL A 462 -12.70 2.89 8.96
CA VAL A 462 -12.20 1.68 9.63
C VAL A 462 -12.46 1.78 11.15
N GLY A 463 -12.18 2.94 11.76
CA GLY A 463 -12.47 3.17 13.18
C GLY A 463 -13.94 3.06 13.53
N ARG A 464 -14.87 3.40 12.62
CA ARG A 464 -16.31 3.19 12.79
C ARG A 464 -16.67 1.70 12.75
N LEU A 465 -16.07 0.93 11.84
CA LEU A 465 -16.30 -0.51 11.72
C LEU A 465 -15.83 -1.29 12.95
N GLU A 466 -14.67 -0.97 13.48
CA GLU A 466 -14.10 -1.61 14.66
C GLU A 466 -14.90 -1.34 15.95
N ARG A 467 -15.50 -0.14 16.07
CA ARG A 467 -16.34 0.21 17.20
C ARG A 467 -17.73 -0.44 17.17
N GLY A 468 -18.10 -1.07 16.07
CA GLY A 468 -19.42 -1.63 15.84
C GLY A 468 -20.49 -0.56 15.58
N PRO A 469 -21.67 -0.90 15.06
CA PRO A 469 -22.78 0.01 15.00
C PRO A 469 -23.11 0.46 16.43
N ALA A 470 -23.11 1.76 16.69
CA ALA A 470 -23.72 2.30 17.89
C ALA A 470 -25.12 1.67 17.96
N ALA A 471 -25.39 0.92 19.02
CA ALA A 471 -26.69 0.28 19.19
C ALA A 471 -27.75 1.33 18.94
N PRO A 472 -28.79 1.08 18.09
CA PRO A 472 -29.90 1.99 17.98
C PRO A 472 -30.44 2.19 19.37
N ALA A 473 -30.65 3.45 19.78
CA ALA A 473 -31.24 3.80 21.05
C ALA A 473 -32.66 3.21 21.13
N GLY A 474 -32.71 1.92 21.35
CA GLY A 474 -33.92 1.17 21.65
C GLY A 474 -34.20 1.31 23.12
N ILE A 475 -35.37 1.84 23.43
CA ILE A 475 -36.00 1.92 24.72
C ILE A 475 -35.78 0.60 25.47
N ALA A 476 -34.77 0.53 26.31
CA ALA A 476 -34.54 -0.56 27.24
C ALA A 476 -34.90 -0.06 28.65
N ALA A 477 -35.73 -0.86 29.27
CA ALA A 477 -36.22 -0.69 30.61
C ALA A 477 -35.14 -0.36 31.64
N VAL A 478 -35.41 0.56 32.48
CA VAL A 478 -34.63 1.05 33.61
C VAL A 478 -34.27 -0.10 34.56
N PRO A 479 -32.99 -0.29 34.87
CA PRO A 479 -32.59 -0.65 36.22
C PRO A 479 -31.76 0.47 36.85
N ALA A 480 -31.98 0.61 38.14
CA ALA A 480 -31.54 1.60 39.06
C ALA A 480 -30.08 2.09 38.93
N ALA A 481 -29.98 3.41 39.05
CA ALA A 481 -28.94 4.24 39.67
C ALA A 481 -27.48 3.77 39.59
N SER A 482 -26.71 4.39 38.72
CA SER A 482 -25.30 4.72 38.89
C SER A 482 -25.03 6.15 38.44
N PRO A 483 -24.03 6.82 39.01
CA PRO A 483 -24.08 8.28 39.18
C PRO A 483 -23.89 9.05 37.88
N ALA A 484 -24.59 10.16 37.87
CA ALA A 484 -24.62 11.23 36.91
C ALA A 484 -23.30 11.60 36.23
N GLY A 485 -23.36 11.78 34.91
CA GLY A 485 -23.37 13.08 34.28
C GLY A 485 -21.98 13.49 33.85
N ALA A 486 -21.65 13.26 32.56
CA ALA A 486 -20.94 14.31 31.86
C ALA A 486 -22.01 15.37 31.53
N ASP A 487 -21.99 16.45 32.26
CA ASP A 487 -22.87 17.60 32.07
C ASP A 487 -22.67 18.13 30.64
N GLU A 488 -23.75 18.09 29.82
CA GLU A 488 -23.84 19.06 28.72
C GLU A 488 -23.74 20.44 29.36
N PRO A 489 -22.85 21.32 28.91
CA PRO A 489 -22.71 22.64 29.49
C PRO A 489 -24.07 23.35 29.43
N PRO A 490 -24.52 24.01 30.54
CA PRO A 490 -25.82 24.65 30.57
C PRO A 490 -25.90 25.73 29.50
N TYR A 491 -26.87 25.61 28.59
CA TYR A 491 -27.14 26.63 27.59
C TYR A 491 -27.93 27.77 28.18
N SER A 492 -27.46 29.00 27.97
CA SER A 492 -28.12 30.24 28.39
C SER A 492 -28.80 30.91 27.19
N THR A 493 -29.97 31.52 27.43
CA THR A 493 -30.62 32.43 26.48
C THR A 493 -29.94 33.80 26.43
N VAL A 494 -29.03 34.08 27.36
CA VAL A 494 -28.29 35.34 27.42
C VAL A 494 -27.03 35.23 26.60
N ARG A 495 -26.88 36.13 25.64
CA ARG A 495 -25.64 36.24 24.84
C ARG A 495 -24.42 36.48 25.73
N PRO A 496 -23.35 35.69 25.60
CA PRO A 496 -22.11 35.90 26.35
C PRO A 496 -21.52 37.30 26.08
N HIS A 497 -21.17 38.02 27.16
CA HIS A 497 -20.56 39.32 27.06
C HIS A 497 -19.06 39.21 26.97
N LEU A 498 -18.47 39.74 25.88
CA LEU A 498 -17.02 39.84 25.69
C LEU A 498 -16.59 41.30 25.74
N ALA A 499 -15.29 41.55 25.93
CA ALA A 499 -14.75 42.91 25.87
C ALA A 499 -15.00 43.52 24.47
N ASP A 500 -15.26 44.82 24.40
CA ASP A 500 -15.56 45.55 23.16
C ASP A 500 -14.46 45.46 22.11
N THR A 501 -13.26 45.07 22.50
CA THR A 501 -12.12 44.85 21.63
C THR A 501 -12.13 43.46 20.95
N VAL A 502 -13.03 42.55 21.39
CA VAL A 502 -13.11 41.19 20.87
C VAL A 502 -14.26 41.09 19.86
N LEU A 503 -13.92 40.78 18.64
CA LEU A 503 -14.88 40.60 17.55
C LEU A 503 -15.67 39.31 17.73
N GLN A 504 -17.00 39.41 17.84
CA GLN A 504 -17.90 38.26 17.94
C GLN A 504 -18.72 38.11 16.64
N ARG A 505 -18.81 36.89 16.11
CA ARG A 505 -19.56 36.55 14.90
C ARG A 505 -20.33 35.25 15.11
N PHE A 506 -21.40 35.07 14.35
CA PHE A 506 -22.30 33.93 14.48
C PHE A 506 -22.40 33.19 13.14
N VAL A 507 -22.13 31.90 13.12
CA VAL A 507 -22.30 31.08 11.91
C VAL A 507 -23.80 30.84 11.72
N PRO A 508 -24.39 31.17 10.54
CA PRO A 508 -25.80 30.92 10.32
C PRO A 508 -26.11 29.42 10.30
N PRO A 509 -27.30 29.01 10.79
CA PRO A 509 -27.68 27.59 10.77
C PRO A 509 -27.87 27.09 9.33
N PRO A 510 -27.55 25.82 9.06
CA PRO A 510 -27.71 25.26 7.71
C PRO A 510 -29.16 25.09 7.27
N LEU A 511 -30.12 25.00 8.23
CA LEU A 511 -31.54 24.85 7.97
C LEU A 511 -32.36 25.88 8.80
N PRO A 512 -33.34 26.57 8.21
CA PRO A 512 -34.23 27.47 8.94
C PRO A 512 -35.29 26.67 9.70
N GLY A 513 -35.42 26.91 11.00
CA GLY A 513 -36.55 26.43 11.82
C GLY A 513 -36.21 25.51 13.00
N GLU A 514 -34.96 25.15 13.22
CA GLU A 514 -34.55 24.38 14.40
C GLU A 514 -34.08 25.28 15.56
N ALA A 515 -34.12 24.75 16.80
CA ALA A 515 -33.57 25.41 17.98
C ALA A 515 -32.04 25.54 17.83
N ILE A 516 -31.56 26.77 17.71
CA ILE A 516 -30.16 27.06 17.42
C ILE A 516 -29.36 27.06 18.70
N ARG A 517 -28.37 26.18 18.80
CA ARG A 517 -27.43 26.12 19.94
C ARG A 517 -26.03 26.53 19.46
N TYR A 518 -25.54 27.65 19.97
CA TYR A 518 -24.19 28.12 19.65
C TYR A 518 -23.15 27.54 20.60
N GLN A 519 -22.11 26.97 20.05
CA GLN A 519 -20.88 26.60 20.76
C GLN A 519 -19.80 27.62 20.46
N PRO A 520 -19.01 28.05 21.45
CA PRO A 520 -17.95 29.01 21.25
C PRO A 520 -16.78 28.39 20.47
N GLY A 521 -16.17 29.16 19.60
CA GLY A 521 -14.97 28.79 18.87
C GLY A 521 -14.06 30.02 18.72
N LEU A 522 -12.77 29.78 18.55
CA LEU A 522 -11.80 30.81 18.20
C LEU A 522 -11.53 30.77 16.70
N VAL A 523 -11.53 31.91 16.03
CA VAL A 523 -11.22 32.02 14.60
C VAL A 523 -9.91 32.75 14.41
N GLY A 524 -9.02 32.16 13.62
CA GLY A 524 -7.76 32.77 13.18
C GLY A 524 -7.83 33.16 11.71
N LEU A 525 -7.56 34.44 11.43
CA LEU A 525 -7.45 34.99 10.08
C LEU A 525 -6.00 35.37 9.82
N ALA A 526 -5.46 34.95 8.69
CA ALA A 526 -4.11 35.29 8.32
C ALA A 526 -3.95 35.40 6.81
N SER A 527 -3.07 36.31 6.39
CA SER A 527 -2.60 36.44 5.03
C SER A 527 -1.17 35.89 4.96
N VAL A 528 -0.99 34.77 4.28
CA VAL A 528 0.32 34.12 4.14
C VAL A 528 0.93 34.46 2.78
N ARG A 529 2.04 35.18 2.81
CA ARG A 529 2.79 35.53 1.59
C ARG A 529 4.00 34.62 1.42
N THR A 530 4.07 33.90 0.32
CA THR A 530 5.21 33.04 -0.06
C THR A 530 6.03 33.71 -1.15
N VAL A 531 7.32 33.94 -0.86
CA VAL A 531 8.24 34.64 -1.79
C VAL A 531 9.47 33.79 -2.04
N ASP A 532 9.76 33.49 -3.32
CA ASP A 532 11.05 32.98 -3.79
C ASP A 532 11.51 33.76 -5.02
N GLN A 533 12.41 34.69 -4.82
CA GLN A 533 12.93 35.55 -5.88
C GLN A 533 13.67 34.77 -6.98
N ARG A 534 14.28 33.64 -6.68
CA ARG A 534 15.02 32.82 -7.66
C ARG A 534 14.08 32.07 -8.58
N ARG A 535 12.88 31.72 -8.08
CA ARG A 535 11.83 31.03 -8.83
C ARG A 535 10.79 31.98 -9.39
N GLY A 536 10.84 33.28 -9.05
CA GLY A 536 9.86 34.29 -9.45
C GLY A 536 8.50 34.06 -8.78
N ILE A 537 8.48 33.49 -7.58
CA ILE A 537 7.25 33.22 -6.80
C ILE A 537 7.01 34.40 -5.87
N ASP A 538 5.80 34.96 -5.94
CA ASP A 538 5.27 35.95 -5.01
C ASP A 538 3.77 35.77 -4.93
N GLU A 539 3.31 34.92 -4.03
CA GLU A 539 1.91 34.56 -3.86
C GLU A 539 1.41 34.87 -2.47
N THR A 540 0.17 35.33 -2.38
CA THR A 540 -0.50 35.61 -1.12
C THR A 540 -1.77 34.77 -1.04
N THR A 541 -1.92 34.02 0.05
CA THR A 541 -3.09 33.16 0.33
C THR A 541 -3.75 33.61 1.63
N GLU A 542 -5.04 33.86 1.57
CA GLU A 542 -5.86 34.13 2.77
C GLU A 542 -6.23 32.79 3.44
N VAL A 543 -5.97 32.70 4.74
CA VAL A 543 -6.24 31.50 5.53
C VAL A 543 -7.20 31.85 6.66
N CYS A 544 -8.29 31.08 6.78
CA CYS A 544 -9.25 31.18 7.86
C CYS A 544 -9.35 29.83 8.57
N LEU A 545 -8.98 29.79 9.85
CA LEU A 545 -8.98 28.59 10.67
C LEU A 545 -9.96 28.77 11.82
N ARG A 546 -10.73 27.72 12.15
CA ARG A 546 -11.61 27.65 13.32
C ARG A 546 -11.08 26.64 14.32
N LEU A 547 -10.92 27.04 15.56
CA LEU A 547 -10.53 26.18 16.67
C LEU A 547 -11.70 26.07 17.65
N PRO A 548 -12.24 24.85 17.92
CA PRO A 548 -13.28 24.66 18.93
C PRO A 548 -12.73 24.90 20.34
N LEU A 549 -13.59 25.34 21.25
CA LEU A 549 -13.26 25.55 22.67
C LEU A 549 -13.75 24.35 23.51
N PRO A 550 -13.15 24.08 24.68
CA PRO A 550 -12.18 24.92 25.43
C PRO A 550 -10.77 24.86 24.84
N LEU A 551 -9.99 25.90 25.12
CA LEU A 551 -8.56 25.91 24.85
C LEU A 551 -7.83 25.02 25.86
N ASP A 552 -6.72 24.41 25.43
CA ASP A 552 -5.81 23.73 26.35
C ASP A 552 -5.23 24.77 27.39
N PRO A 553 -4.88 24.34 28.61
CA PRO A 553 -4.25 25.22 29.60
C PRO A 553 -2.96 25.91 29.09
N ALA A 554 -2.31 25.29 28.07
CA ALA A 554 -1.15 25.86 27.41
C ALA A 554 -1.48 26.94 26.36
N GLY A 555 -2.76 27.16 26.02
CA GLY A 555 -3.26 28.10 25.01
C GLY A 555 -3.82 27.43 23.77
N ALA A 556 -4.05 28.17 22.68
CA ALA A 556 -4.62 27.65 21.44
C ALA A 556 -3.65 26.69 20.72
N ASP A 557 -4.10 25.44 20.54
CA ASP A 557 -3.41 24.46 19.70
C ASP A 557 -4.00 24.49 18.28
N TRP A 558 -3.40 25.30 17.42
CA TRP A 558 -3.82 25.47 16.04
C TRP A 558 -3.64 24.23 15.17
N THR A 559 -2.98 23.17 15.64
CA THR A 559 -2.90 21.88 14.90
C THR A 559 -4.25 21.16 14.86
N ARG A 560 -5.17 21.52 15.78
CA ARG A 560 -6.53 21.00 15.87
C ARG A 560 -7.56 21.86 15.14
N ALA A 561 -7.12 22.97 14.53
CA ALA A 561 -7.99 23.89 13.85
C ALA A 561 -8.45 23.34 12.48
N GLU A 562 -9.69 23.64 12.14
CA GLU A 562 -10.31 23.28 10.87
C GLU A 562 -10.27 24.47 9.91
N VAL A 563 -10.02 24.21 8.62
CA VAL A 563 -10.15 25.24 7.57
C VAL A 563 -11.62 25.53 7.36
N THR A 564 -12.02 26.80 7.44
CA THR A 564 -13.41 27.18 7.23
C THR A 564 -13.66 27.54 5.77
N GLY A 565 -14.82 27.15 5.25
CA GLY A 565 -15.28 27.52 3.92
C GLY A 565 -15.95 28.90 3.83
N PHE A 566 -15.94 29.70 4.90
CA PHE A 566 -16.58 31.03 4.95
C PHE A 566 -15.59 32.12 5.34
N ALA A 567 -15.78 33.32 4.79
CA ALA A 567 -15.07 34.50 5.24
C ALA A 567 -15.74 35.04 6.51
N VAL A 568 -14.97 35.31 7.57
CA VAL A 568 -15.50 35.83 8.85
C VAL A 568 -16.19 37.19 8.69
N THR A 569 -15.75 37.97 7.69
CA THR A 569 -16.39 39.24 7.32
C THR A 569 -17.85 39.11 6.90
N ASP A 570 -18.22 37.94 6.37
CA ASP A 570 -19.56 37.65 5.85
C ASP A 570 -20.51 37.14 6.96
N LEU A 571 -19.96 36.82 8.12
CA LEU A 571 -20.76 36.34 9.24
C LEU A 571 -21.49 37.47 9.99
N PRO A 572 -22.76 37.25 10.34
CA PRO A 572 -23.54 38.25 11.09
C PRO A 572 -22.95 38.54 12.47
N ALA A 573 -23.03 39.80 12.89
CA ALA A 573 -22.61 40.24 14.21
C ALA A 573 -23.67 39.91 15.30
N GLU A 574 -24.92 39.71 14.89
CA GLU A 574 -26.04 39.40 15.75
C GLU A 574 -26.54 37.97 15.52
N PRO A 575 -26.85 37.23 16.58
CA PRO A 575 -27.40 35.89 16.43
C PRO A 575 -28.88 35.96 16.04
N PRO A 576 -29.44 34.93 15.39
CA PRO A 576 -30.86 34.83 15.10
C PRO A 576 -31.70 34.76 16.40
N ALA A 577 -32.96 35.24 16.32
CA ALA A 577 -33.88 35.25 17.46
C ALA A 577 -34.13 33.82 17.97
N GLY A 578 -34.07 33.64 19.29
CA GLY A 578 -34.30 32.34 19.96
C GLY A 578 -33.06 31.47 20.07
N ALA A 579 -31.88 31.95 19.70
CA ALA A 579 -30.62 31.22 19.86
C ALA A 579 -30.26 31.06 21.36
N VAL A 580 -29.67 29.93 21.72
CA VAL A 580 -29.10 29.65 23.02
C VAL A 580 -27.60 29.42 22.91
N PHE A 581 -26.85 29.74 23.96
CA PHE A 581 -25.40 29.81 23.97
C PHE A 581 -24.82 28.88 25.03
N ALA A 582 -23.82 28.12 24.70
CA ALA A 582 -23.01 27.40 25.67
C ALA A 582 -22.18 28.40 26.51
N GLU A 583 -21.87 28.02 27.75
CA GLU A 583 -21.06 28.83 28.66
C GLU A 583 -19.64 29.01 28.09
N LEU A 584 -19.16 30.26 28.13
CA LEU A 584 -17.78 30.58 27.76
C LEU A 584 -16.84 30.22 28.91
N PRO A 585 -15.66 29.63 28.56
CA PRO A 585 -14.58 29.48 29.54
C PRO A 585 -14.29 30.80 30.25
N ALA A 586 -14.19 30.77 31.59
CA ALA A 586 -14.01 31.97 32.42
C ALA A 586 -12.80 32.82 32.01
N GLU A 587 -11.76 32.16 31.47
CA GLU A 587 -10.54 32.81 30.97
C GLU A 587 -10.80 33.72 29.77
N LEU A 588 -11.78 33.38 28.91
CA LEU A 588 -12.13 34.17 27.73
C LEU A 588 -13.04 35.34 28.04
N THR A 589 -13.84 35.27 29.11
CA THR A 589 -14.75 36.38 29.51
C THR A 589 -13.99 37.62 30.00
N VAL A 590 -12.79 37.44 30.55
CA VAL A 590 -11.93 38.52 31.06
C VAL A 590 -10.84 38.95 30.08
N ARG A 591 -10.66 38.21 29.00
CA ARG A 591 -9.60 38.43 28.03
C ARG A 591 -9.88 39.67 27.15
N ARG A 592 -8.93 40.55 27.01
CA ARG A 592 -9.04 41.80 26.23
C ARG A 592 -8.31 41.79 24.89
N ASP A 593 -7.36 40.89 24.70
CA ASP A 593 -6.65 40.70 23.46
C ASP A 593 -6.21 39.26 23.28
N PHE A 594 -5.79 38.90 22.05
CA PHE A 594 -5.36 37.56 21.67
C PHE A 594 -3.95 37.56 21.07
N LYS A 595 -3.07 38.49 21.50
CA LYS A 595 -1.72 38.62 20.91
C LYS A 595 -0.88 37.35 21.02
N ASP A 596 -1.01 36.61 22.12
CA ASP A 596 -0.30 35.35 22.28
C ASP A 596 -0.83 34.29 21.32
N GLU A 597 -2.14 34.27 21.08
CA GLU A 597 -2.77 33.34 20.12
C GLU A 597 -2.50 33.74 18.67
N GLU A 598 -2.41 35.04 18.35
CA GLU A 598 -1.95 35.54 17.06
C GLU A 598 -0.52 35.09 16.76
N LYS A 599 0.36 35.17 17.75
CA LYS A 599 1.75 34.66 17.62
C LYS A 599 1.78 33.14 17.38
N ARG A 600 0.98 32.39 18.15
CA ARG A 600 0.87 30.91 17.97
C ARG A 600 0.31 30.55 16.60
N LEU A 601 -0.69 31.27 16.12
CA LEU A 601 -1.23 31.11 14.78
C LEU A 601 -0.17 31.39 13.71
N SER A 602 0.56 32.51 13.87
CA SER A 602 1.66 32.87 12.98
C SER A 602 2.74 31.79 12.91
N ASP A 603 3.16 31.27 14.09
CA ASP A 603 4.15 30.20 14.21
C ASP A 603 3.62 28.87 13.60
N HIS A 604 2.33 28.58 13.78
CA HIS A 604 1.70 27.42 13.19
C HIS A 604 1.67 27.51 11.66
N LEU A 605 1.18 28.62 11.11
CA LEU A 605 1.09 28.83 9.66
C LEU A 605 2.48 28.86 8.99
N TYR A 606 3.47 29.45 9.64
CA TYR A 606 4.84 29.44 9.14
C TYR A 606 5.40 28.03 8.96
N ARG A 607 5.01 27.09 9.79
CA ARG A 607 5.47 25.69 9.75
C ARG A 607 4.60 24.79 8.87
N SER A 608 3.29 25.01 8.87
CA SER A 608 2.32 24.11 8.22
C SER A 608 1.89 24.58 6.83
N HIS A 609 1.81 25.91 6.59
CA HIS A 609 1.37 26.46 5.32
C HIS A 609 2.56 26.65 4.38
N THR A 610 2.99 25.55 3.77
CA THR A 610 4.14 25.53 2.85
C THR A 610 3.66 25.34 1.42
N LEU A 611 4.26 26.10 0.48
CA LEU A 611 4.05 25.92 -0.94
C LEU A 611 4.84 24.69 -1.41
N GLN A 612 4.13 23.67 -1.88
CA GLN A 612 4.74 22.47 -2.42
C GLN A 612 4.89 22.59 -3.94
N LEU A 613 6.09 22.35 -4.44
CA LEU A 613 6.39 22.30 -5.86
C LEU A 613 6.88 20.90 -6.23
N LEU A 614 6.30 20.35 -7.30
CA LEU A 614 6.76 19.10 -7.89
C LEU A 614 8.03 19.37 -8.72
N ARG A 615 9.05 18.52 -8.58
CA ARG A 615 10.30 18.69 -9.31
C ARG A 615 10.83 17.38 -9.87
N VAL A 616 11.17 17.38 -11.16
CA VAL A 616 11.91 16.31 -11.82
C VAL A 616 13.34 16.77 -12.08
N ARG A 617 14.27 16.35 -11.21
CA ARG A 617 15.68 16.82 -11.22
C ARG A 617 16.39 16.48 -12.53
N GLU A 618 16.18 15.26 -13.08
CA GLU A 618 16.82 14.79 -14.32
C GLU A 618 16.50 15.65 -15.54
N HIS A 619 15.36 16.35 -15.52
CA HIS A 619 14.89 17.15 -16.63
C HIS A 619 14.88 18.66 -16.33
N GLY A 620 15.23 19.04 -15.10
CA GLY A 620 15.23 20.44 -14.67
C GLY A 620 13.85 21.09 -14.68
N LEU A 621 12.78 20.27 -14.57
CA LEU A 621 11.41 20.73 -14.62
C LEU A 621 10.84 20.87 -13.21
N GLU A 622 10.25 22.03 -12.91
CA GLU A 622 9.50 22.30 -11.68
C GLU A 622 8.05 22.70 -12.01
N SER A 623 7.11 22.34 -11.11
CA SER A 623 5.73 22.81 -11.22
C SER A 623 5.65 24.30 -10.91
N GLN A 624 4.63 24.95 -11.49
CA GLN A 624 4.29 26.31 -11.12
C GLN A 624 3.43 26.30 -9.84
N PRO A 625 3.42 27.39 -9.06
CA PRO A 625 2.48 27.55 -7.97
C PRO A 625 1.04 27.32 -8.43
N GLY A 626 0.25 26.56 -7.66
CA GLY A 626 -1.14 26.26 -8.04
C GLY A 626 -1.31 25.29 -9.22
N GLU A 627 -0.23 24.83 -9.86
CA GLU A 627 -0.32 23.84 -10.93
C GLU A 627 -0.72 22.48 -10.36
N SER A 628 -1.81 21.90 -10.88
CA SER A 628 -2.22 20.57 -10.48
C SER A 628 -1.20 19.51 -10.90
N GLU A 629 -1.11 18.42 -10.15
CA GLU A 629 -0.23 17.28 -10.46
C GLU A 629 -0.48 16.74 -11.87
N ALA A 630 -1.74 16.69 -12.31
CA ALA A 630 -2.12 16.26 -13.65
C ALA A 630 -1.59 17.21 -14.74
N ALA A 631 -1.67 18.52 -14.53
CA ALA A 631 -1.15 19.51 -15.47
C ALA A 631 0.38 19.46 -15.55
N PHE A 632 1.05 19.30 -14.41
CA PHE A 632 2.49 19.11 -14.37
C PHE A 632 2.94 17.84 -15.10
N HIS A 633 2.24 16.72 -14.91
CA HIS A 633 2.51 15.47 -15.62
C HIS A 633 2.29 15.58 -17.14
N GLN A 634 1.28 16.32 -17.60
CA GLN A 634 1.11 16.59 -19.03
C GLN A 634 2.29 17.38 -19.60
N ARG A 635 2.75 18.41 -18.89
CA ARG A 635 3.90 19.21 -19.29
C ARG A 635 5.20 18.39 -19.29
N LEU A 636 5.38 17.52 -18.29
CA LEU A 636 6.48 16.57 -18.22
C LEU A 636 6.45 15.58 -19.40
N ALA A 637 5.29 15.03 -19.72
CA ALA A 637 5.12 14.11 -20.83
C ALA A 637 5.48 14.77 -22.18
N ALA A 638 5.10 16.04 -22.39
CA ALA A 638 5.48 16.79 -23.57
C ALA A 638 7.00 17.00 -23.69
N VAL A 639 7.68 17.33 -22.57
CA VAL A 639 9.14 17.48 -22.54
C VAL A 639 9.84 16.14 -22.80
N LEU A 640 9.33 15.05 -22.25
CA LEU A 640 9.88 13.71 -22.48
C LEU A 640 9.68 13.25 -23.92
N ALA A 641 8.52 13.54 -24.53
CA ALA A 641 8.25 13.24 -25.92
C ALA A 641 9.24 13.96 -26.85
N ALA A 642 9.46 15.26 -26.64
CA ALA A 642 10.42 16.04 -27.40
C ALA A 642 11.86 15.51 -27.28
N LYS A 643 12.30 15.16 -26.07
CA LYS A 643 13.62 14.56 -25.84
C LYS A 643 13.75 13.17 -26.47
N LYS A 644 12.68 12.38 -26.49
CA LYS A 644 12.63 11.08 -27.14
C LYS A 644 12.80 11.25 -28.68
N GLU A 645 12.10 12.18 -29.30
CA GLU A 645 12.24 12.47 -30.74
C GLU A 645 13.66 12.91 -31.08
N GLU A 646 14.24 13.82 -30.27
CA GLU A 646 15.64 14.24 -30.47
C GLU A 646 16.62 13.07 -30.34
N ALA A 647 16.43 12.20 -29.35
CA ALA A 647 17.27 11.02 -29.16
C ALA A 647 17.12 10.02 -30.33
N LEU A 648 15.89 9.81 -30.81
CA LEU A 648 15.64 8.95 -31.97
C LEU A 648 16.31 9.52 -33.25
N ALA A 649 16.16 10.82 -33.51
CA ALA A 649 16.80 11.45 -34.65
C ALA A 649 18.34 11.33 -34.62
N ARG A 650 18.95 11.49 -33.44
CA ARG A 650 20.41 11.26 -33.27
C ARG A 650 20.81 9.81 -33.53
N LEU A 651 20.02 8.85 -33.05
CA LEU A 651 20.25 7.43 -33.30
C LEU A 651 20.09 7.10 -34.78
N GLU A 652 19.06 7.59 -35.45
CA GLU A 652 18.82 7.40 -36.87
C GLU A 652 19.99 7.98 -37.72
N GLU A 653 20.49 9.16 -37.39
CA GLU A 653 21.66 9.73 -38.05
C GLU A 653 22.90 8.88 -37.82
N GLN A 654 23.14 8.43 -36.59
CA GLN A 654 24.29 7.59 -36.25
C GLN A 654 24.27 6.23 -36.98
N TYR A 655 23.12 5.57 -36.92
CA TYR A 655 22.95 4.26 -37.58
C TYR A 655 22.86 4.40 -39.11
N GLY A 656 22.26 5.45 -39.65
CA GLY A 656 22.25 5.73 -41.09
C GLY A 656 23.65 6.00 -41.63
N LYS A 657 24.54 6.62 -40.86
CA LYS A 657 25.97 6.71 -41.23
C LYS A 657 26.67 5.34 -41.26
N LYS A 658 26.43 4.53 -40.25
CA LYS A 658 26.97 3.15 -40.18
C LYS A 658 26.43 2.28 -41.32
N GLN A 659 25.15 2.35 -41.61
CA GLN A 659 24.51 1.59 -42.68
C GLN A 659 25.14 1.95 -44.03
N ARG A 660 25.24 3.24 -44.34
CA ARG A 660 25.90 3.68 -45.60
C ARG A 660 27.36 3.23 -45.72
N GLN A 661 28.11 3.20 -44.62
CA GLN A 661 29.47 2.67 -44.59
C GLN A 661 29.50 1.18 -44.90
N LEU A 662 28.58 0.40 -44.30
CA LEU A 662 28.47 -1.04 -44.56
C LEU A 662 28.00 -1.36 -45.96
N GLU A 663 27.05 -0.59 -46.49
CA GLU A 663 26.60 -0.70 -47.90
C GLU A 663 27.75 -0.43 -48.86
N THR A 664 28.53 0.64 -48.63
CA THR A 664 29.74 0.92 -49.45
C THR A 664 30.81 -0.19 -49.36
N GLN A 665 30.98 -0.78 -48.17
CA GLN A 665 31.90 -1.91 -48.01
C GLN A 665 31.37 -3.17 -48.71
N LEU A 666 30.06 -3.40 -48.64
CA LEU A 666 29.42 -4.52 -49.36
C LEU A 666 29.54 -4.37 -50.87
N GLU A 667 29.26 -3.18 -51.42
CA GLU A 667 29.44 -2.90 -52.84
C GLU A 667 30.88 -3.13 -53.30
N LYS A 668 31.88 -2.66 -52.53
CA LYS A 668 33.29 -2.89 -52.79
C LYS A 668 33.66 -4.39 -52.73
N ALA A 669 33.10 -5.13 -51.79
CA ALA A 669 33.29 -6.56 -51.63
C ALA A 669 32.68 -7.31 -52.84
N LEU A 670 31.44 -6.95 -53.22
CA LEU A 670 30.77 -7.54 -54.39
C LEU A 670 31.52 -7.24 -55.70
N ALA A 671 32.03 -6.02 -55.88
CA ALA A 671 32.85 -5.66 -57.03
C ALA A 671 34.16 -6.45 -57.09
N ARG A 672 34.83 -6.74 -55.94
CA ARG A 672 36.01 -7.61 -55.88
C ARG A 672 35.65 -9.04 -56.25
N VAL A 673 34.56 -9.60 -55.70
CA VAL A 673 34.09 -10.95 -56.05
C VAL A 673 33.77 -11.04 -57.52
N GLY A 674 33.10 -10.03 -58.13
CA GLY A 674 32.81 -9.98 -59.55
C GLY A 674 34.07 -9.94 -60.38
N LYS A 675 35.13 -9.19 -59.95
CA LYS A 675 36.44 -9.14 -60.64
C LYS A 675 37.17 -10.47 -60.55
N GLU A 676 37.23 -11.11 -59.38
CA GLU A 676 37.81 -12.42 -59.13
C GLU A 676 37.06 -13.51 -59.91
N GLN A 677 35.73 -13.48 -59.98
CA GLN A 677 34.94 -14.38 -60.81
C GLN A 677 35.22 -14.18 -62.33
N GLY A 678 35.46 -12.95 -62.76
CA GLY A 678 35.88 -12.61 -64.08
C GLY A 678 37.27 -13.19 -64.40
N GLU A 679 38.23 -13.06 -63.47
CA GLU A 679 39.57 -13.61 -63.59
C GLU A 679 39.63 -15.19 -63.57
N VAL A 680 38.74 -15.79 -62.72
CA VAL A 680 38.60 -17.27 -62.67
C VAL A 680 37.97 -17.83 -63.95
N ARG A 681 36.95 -17.10 -64.51
CA ARG A 681 36.41 -17.47 -65.84
C ARG A 681 37.43 -17.37 -66.98
N ALA A 682 38.39 -16.45 -66.84
CA ALA A 682 39.46 -16.28 -67.80
C ALA A 682 40.58 -17.35 -67.66
N LYS A 683 40.71 -18.00 -66.51
CA LYS A 683 41.78 -19.00 -66.20
C LYS A 683 41.30 -20.46 -66.14
N GLY A 684 40.09 -20.80 -66.59
CA GLY A 684 39.67 -22.20 -66.81
C GLY A 684 39.25 -22.98 -65.57
N VAL A 685 38.23 -23.72 -65.78
CA VAL A 685 37.18 -24.36 -65.03
C VAL A 685 37.53 -25.33 -63.85
N GLU A 686 38.70 -25.35 -63.29
CA GLU A 686 39.02 -26.45 -62.31
C GLU A 686 39.28 -26.07 -60.85
N THR A 687 39.14 -24.77 -60.47
CA THR A 687 39.44 -24.37 -59.07
C THR A 687 38.25 -23.67 -58.31
N ALA A 688 37.06 -23.77 -58.82
CA ALA A 688 35.92 -22.96 -58.36
C ALA A 688 35.20 -23.43 -57.03
N LEU A 689 35.61 -24.59 -56.48
CA LEU A 689 34.92 -25.18 -55.29
C LEU A 689 35.60 -24.95 -53.93
N SER A 690 36.85 -24.45 -53.90
CA SER A 690 37.58 -24.29 -52.64
C SER A 690 37.59 -22.85 -52.06
N VAL A 691 37.30 -21.81 -52.88
CA VAL A 691 37.40 -20.40 -52.46
C VAL A 691 36.15 -19.94 -51.78
N GLY A 692 34.98 -20.47 -52.09
CA GLY A 692 33.71 -20.11 -51.43
C GLY A 692 33.65 -20.45 -49.92
N ALA A 693 34.32 -21.54 -49.53
CA ALA A 693 34.37 -21.99 -48.13
C ALA A 693 35.33 -21.15 -47.26
N ALA A 694 36.37 -20.58 -47.84
CA ALA A 694 37.36 -19.77 -47.12
C ALA A 694 36.84 -18.35 -46.79
N ILE A 695 36.02 -17.78 -47.68
CA ILE A 695 35.46 -16.42 -47.48
C ILE A 695 34.35 -16.40 -46.40
N LEU A 696 33.53 -17.45 -46.32
CA LEU A 696 32.52 -17.59 -45.27
C LEU A 696 33.13 -17.80 -43.86
N GLY A 697 34.28 -18.47 -43.77
CA GLY A 697 34.99 -18.67 -42.51
C GLY A 697 35.64 -17.40 -41.94
N ALA A 698 36.06 -16.47 -42.80
CA ALA A 698 36.71 -15.22 -42.40
C ALA A 698 35.70 -14.16 -41.86
N PHE A 699 34.44 -14.24 -42.27
CA PHE A 699 33.37 -13.29 -41.79
C PHE A 699 32.68 -13.72 -40.49
N LEU A 700 32.71 -15.01 -40.15
CA LEU A 700 32.08 -15.55 -38.93
C LEU A 700 33.05 -15.72 -37.75
N GLY A 701 34.34 -15.43 -37.90
CA GLY A 701 35.40 -15.77 -36.96
C GLY A 701 36.04 -14.60 -36.19
N ARG A 702 35.43 -13.41 -36.09
CA ARG A 702 35.92 -12.37 -35.16
C ARG A 702 34.76 -11.80 -34.33
N LYS A 703 34.72 -12.31 -33.09
CA LYS A 703 34.06 -11.62 -31.96
C LYS A 703 34.74 -10.30 -31.67
#